data_813f336c903b170bd65760260abe8ad4
#
_entry.id   813f336c903b170bd65760260abe8ad4
#
_cell.length_a   1.000
_cell.length_b   1.000
_cell.length_c   1.000
_cell.angle_alpha   90.00
_cell.angle_beta   90.00
_cell.angle_gamma   90.00
#
_symmetry.space_group_name_H-M   'P 1'
#
loop_
_entity.id
_entity.type
_entity.pdbx_description
1 polymer ?
#
loop_
_entity_poly.entity_id
_entity_poly.type
_entity_poly.pdbx_seq_one_letter_code
_entity_poly.pdbx_strand_id
1 'polypeptide(L)'
;VKKLIFVLCAVMAAISIFSIISKKTDATSPLFGIGKSDEREVAKAISLGILRDRAAQRAIGDVAEYKVRDVVIDELKMAHTKFQQVIGGVPVWEGEAIVHLKSDGSLSLITDSLKEGIAVDTTPNLSADDALEIARRTNRGPRLMTDPAIIELYIFRGEDRDHLAYRVEMPRIDGSPNTSAPVVFIDAHTGQRIFSYDNLRTGTGSSLYSGTITIDTSVSGTTYYMEDLTRRMGTFNMNNTGNTTTGTGGTQSRFTGTDDVWNATAERAGVDAHYGAAMTFDFYKNVLGRNGIDGNYGPGTTAAGANSGISLVTSRVHFGSNYNNAFWYQNKMTYGDGNGTTFSPLVTLDIAGHEMTHGVTEYTANLTYSGESGALNESMSDVMGSMVETYARGGTVTSDTWKIGEQAYTPNTAGDALRYMDNPHLASNGGYTADDDPDHYSERYTGTADNGGVHINSGIGNKAFYLAVAGGTHHLSGVTVTGIGPTDATRIWYRALTVYMTSSTNFAGARTAMLNAATDLFGSASQQYTTIATTWCAVGVGSCPNPNPTPTPTPTPTPGSNLLVNGGFEGSASPWVGSGTGYFYTANGNYPHGGTGYIYLGVNNSVSGQAYQSVTIPSTATGTLTFWLNVTSSETTTTTQYDKLFVEVRNSSGTLLSTLATYSNLNKASAGVYTQRSLNVSAYKGQTVRIQFRATTDSSLRTTFRIDDAVLY
;
A
#
# COMPACT_ATOMS: atom_id res chain seq x y z
N VAL A 1 -47.75 23.31 -4.80
CA VAL A 1 -48.06 21.94 -4.36
C VAL A 1 -46.95 20.96 -4.76
N LYS A 2 -46.47 20.99 -6.01
CA LYS A 2 -45.37 20.06 -6.45
C LYS A 2 -44.05 20.30 -5.74
N LYS A 3 -43.67 21.54 -5.38
CA LYS A 3 -42.42 21.82 -4.60
C LYS A 3 -42.56 21.40 -3.13
N LEU A 4 -43.75 21.39 -2.56
CA LEU A 4 -43.99 20.98 -1.16
C LEU A 4 -43.90 19.43 -1.02
N ILE A 5 -44.31 18.69 -2.03
CA ILE A 5 -44.23 17.23 -2.06
C ILE A 5 -42.74 16.75 -2.16
N PHE A 6 -41.93 17.45 -2.94
CA PHE A 6 -40.52 17.10 -3.05
C PHE A 6 -39.71 17.36 -1.73
N VAL A 7 -40.03 18.43 -1.02
CA VAL A 7 -39.43 18.72 0.29
C VAL A 7 -39.93 17.73 1.35
N LEU A 8 -41.19 17.30 1.29
CA LEU A 8 -41.73 16.29 2.22
C LEU A 8 -41.11 14.90 1.98
N CYS A 9 -40.90 14.52 0.72
CA CYS A 9 -40.21 13.26 0.37
C CYS A 9 -38.73 13.27 0.76
N ALA A 10 -38.02 14.40 0.62
CA ALA A 10 -36.64 14.54 1.06
C ALA A 10 -36.49 14.52 2.60
N VAL A 11 -37.44 15.13 3.31
CA VAL A 11 -37.49 15.09 4.79
C VAL A 11 -37.88 13.70 5.30
N MET A 12 -38.79 13.01 4.62
CA MET A 12 -39.16 11.63 4.98
C MET A 12 -38.02 10.64 4.69
N ALA A 13 -37.25 10.82 3.61
CA ALA A 13 -36.05 10.05 3.34
C ALA A 13 -34.94 10.33 4.38
N ALA A 14 -34.73 11.59 4.76
CA ALA A 14 -33.79 11.97 5.82
C ALA A 14 -34.21 11.42 7.20
N ILE A 15 -35.49 11.44 7.53
CA ILE A 15 -36.03 10.88 8.79
C ILE A 15 -35.91 9.34 8.78
N SER A 16 -36.12 8.69 7.64
CA SER A 16 -35.93 7.23 7.51
C SER A 16 -34.45 6.83 7.64
N ILE A 17 -33.54 7.61 7.09
CA ILE A 17 -32.08 7.41 7.24
C ILE A 17 -31.67 7.67 8.71
N PHE A 18 -32.20 8.72 9.37
CA PHE A 18 -31.94 8.99 10.77
C PHE A 18 -32.55 7.91 11.69
N SER A 19 -33.69 7.33 11.35
CA SER A 19 -34.30 6.21 12.09
C SER A 19 -33.50 4.89 11.90
N ILE A 20 -32.83 4.72 10.79
CA ILE A 20 -31.91 3.57 10.57
C ILE A 20 -30.63 3.77 11.38
N ILE A 21 -30.12 5.00 11.46
CA ILE A 21 -28.91 5.32 12.24
C ILE A 21 -29.19 5.27 13.75
N SER A 22 -30.40 5.66 14.22
CA SER A 22 -30.76 5.64 15.66
C SER A 22 -31.15 4.25 16.19
N LYS A 23 -31.28 3.23 15.35
CA LYS A 23 -31.58 1.85 15.76
C LYS A 23 -30.36 0.96 15.91
N LYS A 24 -29.13 1.48 15.83
CA LYS A 24 -27.95 0.65 15.94
C LYS A 24 -26.93 1.18 16.92
N THR A 25 -27.03 0.69 18.11
CA THR A 25 -25.95 0.59 19.08
C THR A 25 -25.54 -0.87 19.26
N ASP A 26 -25.09 -1.51 18.15
CA ASP A 26 -24.32 -2.74 18.23
C ASP A 26 -23.07 -2.57 17.33
N ALA A 27 -21.98 -2.21 17.97
CA ALA A 27 -20.72 -1.81 17.35
C ALA A 27 -19.84 -2.99 16.98
N THR A 28 -20.30 -3.94 16.15
CA THR A 28 -19.44 -5.07 15.73
C THR A 28 -19.70 -5.65 14.34
N SER A 29 -20.67 -5.14 13.60
CA SER A 29 -20.81 -5.53 12.19
C SER A 29 -20.32 -4.41 11.29
N PRO A 30 -19.52 -4.68 10.26
CA PRO A 30 -19.18 -3.65 9.29
C PRO A 30 -20.47 -3.05 8.71
N LEU A 31 -20.51 -1.73 8.60
CA LEU A 31 -21.64 -1.00 8.01
C LEU A 31 -21.74 -1.29 6.52
N PHE A 32 -20.60 -1.59 5.91
CA PHE A 32 -20.47 -1.90 4.49
C PHE A 32 -20.11 -3.36 4.25
N GLY A 33 -20.77 -4.01 3.30
CA GLY A 33 -20.50 -5.36 2.84
C GLY A 33 -20.46 -5.43 1.32
N ILE A 34 -19.92 -6.50 0.76
CA ILE A 34 -19.76 -6.65 -0.68
C ILE A 34 -21.16 -6.81 -1.34
N GLY A 35 -21.54 -5.87 -2.18
CA GLY A 35 -22.53 -6.07 -3.22
C GLY A 35 -23.97 -5.67 -2.95
N LYS A 36 -24.29 -4.87 -1.93
CA LYS A 36 -25.64 -4.32 -1.73
C LYS A 36 -25.73 -2.86 -2.17
N SER A 37 -26.72 -2.52 -2.99
CA SER A 37 -26.97 -1.15 -3.45
C SER A 37 -27.22 -0.19 -2.29
N ASP A 38 -27.87 -0.64 -1.23
CA ASP A 38 -28.20 0.15 -0.05
C ASP A 38 -26.94 0.64 0.72
N GLU A 39 -25.85 -0.14 0.73
CA GLU A 39 -24.63 0.22 1.42
C GLU A 39 -23.88 1.36 0.72
N ARG A 40 -23.91 1.40 -0.61
CA ARG A 40 -23.35 2.51 -1.39
C ARG A 40 -24.12 3.81 -1.16
N GLU A 41 -25.44 3.76 -1.07
CA GLU A 41 -26.25 4.94 -0.77
C GLU A 41 -26.03 5.44 0.66
N VAL A 42 -25.83 4.55 1.62
CA VAL A 42 -25.44 4.91 3.00
C VAL A 42 -24.07 5.57 3.04
N ALA A 43 -23.08 4.97 2.37
CA ALA A 43 -21.73 5.53 2.26
C ALA A 43 -21.73 6.92 1.62
N LYS A 44 -22.48 7.09 0.53
CA LYS A 44 -22.67 8.35 -0.16
C LYS A 44 -23.29 9.43 0.75
N ALA A 45 -24.32 9.08 1.52
CA ALA A 45 -24.99 10.03 2.41
C ALA A 45 -24.07 10.51 3.55
N ILE A 46 -23.36 9.59 4.19
CA ILE A 46 -22.37 9.90 5.24
C ILE A 46 -21.25 10.76 4.66
N SER A 47 -20.66 10.34 3.54
CA SER A 47 -19.55 11.05 2.90
C SER A 47 -19.93 12.46 2.47
N LEU A 48 -21.15 12.67 1.98
CA LEU A 48 -21.64 13.99 1.57
C LEU A 48 -21.79 14.93 2.78
N GLY A 49 -22.28 14.42 3.92
CA GLY A 49 -22.33 15.18 5.18
C GLY A 49 -20.95 15.64 5.62
N ILE A 50 -20.00 14.71 5.68
CA ILE A 50 -18.60 15.00 6.07
C ILE A 50 -17.96 16.01 5.14
N LEU A 51 -18.17 15.88 3.81
CA LEU A 51 -17.60 16.79 2.83
C LEU A 51 -18.18 18.20 2.94
N ARG A 52 -19.47 18.33 3.24
CA ARG A 52 -20.12 19.63 3.49
C ARG A 52 -19.56 20.32 4.72
N ASP A 53 -19.38 19.57 5.81
CA ASP A 53 -18.78 20.09 7.03
C ASP A 53 -17.33 20.56 6.78
N ARG A 54 -16.56 19.80 6.01
CA ARG A 54 -15.21 20.15 5.58
C ARG A 54 -15.18 21.41 4.74
N ALA A 55 -16.10 21.52 3.78
CA ALA A 55 -16.21 22.69 2.89
C ALA A 55 -16.62 23.95 3.68
N ALA A 56 -17.52 23.83 4.62
CA ALA A 56 -17.91 24.93 5.51
C ALA A 56 -16.72 25.43 6.36
N GLN A 57 -15.88 24.53 6.87
CA GLN A 57 -14.66 24.89 7.62
C GLN A 57 -13.64 25.65 6.77
N ARG A 58 -13.62 25.44 5.46
CA ARG A 58 -12.71 26.10 4.50
C ARG A 58 -13.33 27.33 3.84
N ALA A 59 -14.50 27.79 4.29
CA ALA A 59 -15.24 28.88 3.64
C ALA A 59 -15.47 28.66 2.12
N ILE A 60 -15.60 27.42 1.70
CA ILE A 60 -16.09 27.05 0.36
C ILE A 60 -17.60 27.26 0.42
N GLY A 61 -18.08 28.40 -0.03
CA GLY A 61 -19.40 28.95 0.28
C GLY A 61 -20.60 28.04 -0.04
N ASP A 62 -21.79 28.45 0.40
CA ASP A 62 -23.05 27.74 0.28
C ASP A 62 -23.51 27.40 -1.16
N VAL A 63 -22.85 27.95 -2.17
CA VAL A 63 -23.13 27.72 -3.59
C VAL A 63 -22.48 26.46 -4.15
N ALA A 64 -21.54 25.84 -3.44
CA ALA A 64 -20.89 24.63 -3.94
C ALA A 64 -21.81 23.41 -3.77
N GLU A 65 -22.18 22.81 -4.88
CA GLU A 65 -22.83 21.50 -4.90
C GLU A 65 -21.76 20.42 -5.14
N TYR A 66 -21.95 19.26 -4.51
CA TYR A 66 -21.05 18.12 -4.71
C TYR A 66 -21.80 17.01 -5.42
N LYS A 67 -21.38 16.73 -6.65
CA LYS A 67 -21.92 15.64 -7.43
C LYS A 67 -21.10 14.37 -7.18
N VAL A 68 -21.75 13.31 -6.72
CA VAL A 68 -21.10 12.00 -6.56
C VAL A 68 -20.77 11.46 -7.96
N ARG A 69 -19.52 11.09 -8.16
CA ARG A 69 -19.03 10.43 -9.38
C ARG A 69 -19.01 8.92 -9.24
N ASP A 70 -18.57 8.42 -8.11
CA ASP A 70 -18.44 6.99 -7.87
C ASP A 70 -18.47 6.69 -6.36
N VAL A 71 -18.88 5.46 -6.02
CA VAL A 71 -18.81 4.90 -4.66
C VAL A 71 -18.24 3.49 -4.76
N VAL A 72 -17.04 3.31 -4.27
CA VAL A 72 -16.36 2.01 -4.21
C VAL A 72 -16.34 1.52 -2.77
N ILE A 73 -16.73 0.28 -2.55
CA ILE A 73 -16.52 -0.43 -1.28
C ILE A 73 -15.46 -1.49 -1.56
N ASP A 74 -14.33 -1.38 -0.89
CA ASP A 74 -13.18 -2.24 -1.11
C ASP A 74 -13.27 -3.57 -0.35
N GLU A 75 -12.25 -4.41 -0.49
CA GLU A 75 -12.18 -5.72 0.16
C GLU A 75 -12.10 -5.63 1.70
N LEU A 76 -11.59 -4.51 2.23
CA LEU A 76 -11.51 -4.21 3.66
C LEU A 76 -12.82 -3.65 4.21
N LYS A 77 -13.87 -3.59 3.38
CA LYS A 77 -15.16 -2.98 3.70
C LYS A 77 -15.06 -1.48 3.98
N MET A 78 -14.04 -0.82 3.47
CA MET A 78 -13.95 0.63 3.48
C MET A 78 -14.72 1.19 2.30
N ALA A 79 -15.39 2.32 2.49
CA ALA A 79 -16.10 3.00 1.40
C ALA A 79 -15.34 4.25 0.96
N HIS A 80 -15.19 4.40 -0.35
CA HIS A 80 -14.51 5.53 -0.99
C HIS A 80 -15.49 6.22 -1.92
N THR A 81 -15.97 7.40 -1.50
CA THR A 81 -16.93 8.19 -2.28
C THR A 81 -16.21 9.32 -2.99
N LYS A 82 -16.22 9.32 -4.31
CA LYS A 82 -15.62 10.35 -5.16
C LYS A 82 -16.65 11.42 -5.50
N PHE A 83 -16.25 12.67 -5.29
CA PHE A 83 -17.09 13.85 -5.54
C PHE A 83 -16.44 14.79 -6.55
N GLN A 84 -17.28 15.45 -7.33
CA GLN A 84 -16.96 16.59 -8.17
C GLN A 84 -17.57 17.83 -7.55
N GLN A 85 -16.78 18.86 -7.35
CA GLN A 85 -17.26 20.21 -6.97
C GLN A 85 -18.03 20.84 -8.14
N VAL A 86 -19.19 21.38 -7.87
CA VAL A 86 -20.08 21.99 -8.86
C VAL A 86 -20.58 23.34 -8.33
N ILE A 87 -20.55 24.38 -9.13
CA ILE A 87 -21.07 25.70 -8.79
C ILE A 87 -22.03 26.15 -9.87
N GLY A 88 -23.26 26.49 -9.48
CA GLY A 88 -24.29 26.90 -10.45
C GLY A 88 -24.62 25.84 -11.50
N GLY A 89 -24.44 24.57 -11.18
CA GLY A 89 -24.63 23.44 -12.10
C GLY A 89 -23.41 23.11 -12.99
N VAL A 90 -22.33 23.91 -12.92
CA VAL A 90 -21.12 23.73 -13.74
C VAL A 90 -20.02 23.07 -12.89
N PRO A 91 -19.42 21.96 -13.35
CA PRO A 91 -18.30 21.31 -12.63
C PRO A 91 -17.06 22.23 -12.61
N VAL A 92 -16.33 22.15 -11.50
CA VAL A 92 -15.04 22.86 -11.35
C VAL A 92 -13.93 21.93 -11.83
N TRP A 93 -13.11 22.39 -12.77
CA TRP A 93 -11.97 21.64 -13.30
C TRP A 93 -10.98 21.32 -12.17
N GLU A 94 -10.61 20.05 -12.03
CA GLU A 94 -9.78 19.54 -10.93
C GLU A 94 -10.32 19.82 -9.50
N GLY A 95 -11.58 20.21 -9.37
CA GLY A 95 -12.26 20.39 -8.09
C GLY A 95 -12.87 19.08 -7.61
N GLU A 96 -12.05 18.18 -7.09
CA GLU A 96 -12.49 16.83 -6.69
C GLU A 96 -12.21 16.56 -5.22
N ALA A 97 -12.98 15.63 -4.64
CA ALA A 97 -12.72 15.11 -3.31
C ALA A 97 -13.04 13.61 -3.24
N ILE A 98 -12.31 12.91 -2.39
CA ILE A 98 -12.60 11.51 -2.02
C ILE A 98 -12.73 11.45 -0.52
N VAL A 99 -13.89 11.00 -0.04
CA VAL A 99 -14.11 10.70 1.38
C VAL A 99 -13.93 9.22 1.59
N HIS A 100 -13.01 8.86 2.46
CA HIS A 100 -12.69 7.48 2.82
C HIS A 100 -13.31 7.16 4.18
N LEU A 101 -14.25 6.22 4.22
CA LEU A 101 -14.90 5.75 5.44
C LEU A 101 -14.37 4.36 5.80
N LYS A 102 -14.17 4.12 7.10
CA LYS A 102 -13.91 2.78 7.63
C LYS A 102 -15.14 1.90 7.50
N SER A 103 -14.96 0.60 7.75
CA SER A 103 -16.04 -0.39 7.68
C SER A 103 -17.21 -0.11 8.64
N ASP A 104 -16.99 0.64 9.71
CA ASP A 104 -18.01 1.08 10.66
C ASP A 104 -18.71 2.39 10.27
N GLY A 105 -18.35 2.97 9.12
CA GLY A 105 -18.87 4.25 8.63
C GLY A 105 -18.20 5.49 9.20
N SER A 106 -17.22 5.34 10.09
CA SER A 106 -16.46 6.49 10.61
C SER A 106 -15.47 7.02 9.55
N LEU A 107 -15.17 8.32 9.61
CA LEU A 107 -14.20 8.96 8.73
C LEU A 107 -12.80 8.36 8.93
N SER A 108 -12.16 7.96 7.85
CA SER A 108 -10.74 7.58 7.82
C SER A 108 -9.89 8.76 7.36
N LEU A 109 -10.18 9.28 6.17
CA LEU A 109 -9.41 10.35 5.51
C LEU A 109 -10.30 11.10 4.51
N ILE A 110 -9.94 12.35 4.21
CA ILE A 110 -10.43 13.09 3.05
C ILE A 110 -9.23 13.48 2.18
N THR A 111 -9.26 13.08 0.91
CA THR A 111 -8.34 13.58 -0.11
C THR A 111 -9.10 14.58 -0.95
N ASP A 112 -8.66 15.84 -1.03
CA ASP A 112 -9.38 16.85 -1.79
C ASP A 112 -8.47 17.84 -2.51
N SER A 113 -8.95 18.34 -3.65
CA SER A 113 -8.41 19.44 -4.44
C SER A 113 -9.46 20.54 -4.65
N LEU A 114 -10.39 20.67 -3.72
CA LEU A 114 -11.48 21.64 -3.79
C LEU A 114 -10.94 23.07 -3.90
N LYS A 115 -11.56 23.88 -4.75
CA LYS A 115 -11.17 25.25 -5.02
C LYS A 115 -12.02 26.21 -4.18
N GLU A 116 -11.35 27.12 -3.46
CA GLU A 116 -11.98 28.11 -2.59
C GLU A 116 -12.20 29.43 -3.33
N GLY A 117 -13.21 30.19 -2.92
CA GLY A 117 -13.40 31.57 -3.35
C GLY A 117 -13.70 31.74 -4.85
N ILE A 118 -14.30 30.72 -5.50
CA ILE A 118 -14.69 30.82 -6.91
C ILE A 118 -15.78 31.88 -7.09
N ALA A 119 -15.52 32.83 -7.99
CA ALA A 119 -16.44 33.90 -8.35
C ALA A 119 -16.46 34.08 -9.88
N VAL A 120 -17.39 33.39 -10.55
CA VAL A 120 -17.56 33.46 -12.01
C VAL A 120 -19.04 33.38 -12.38
N ASP A 121 -19.45 34.13 -13.40
CA ASP A 121 -20.78 33.94 -14.01
C ASP A 121 -20.80 32.59 -14.74
N THR A 122 -21.76 31.74 -14.41
CA THR A 122 -21.92 30.40 -14.97
C THR A 122 -22.78 30.36 -16.23
N THR A 123 -23.18 31.53 -16.78
CA THR A 123 -23.95 31.65 -18.01
C THR A 123 -23.03 31.94 -19.19
N PRO A 124 -22.83 31.00 -20.14
CA PRO A 124 -21.94 31.23 -21.26
C PRO A 124 -22.52 32.21 -22.27
N ASN A 125 -21.67 33.09 -22.84
CA ASN A 125 -22.02 33.98 -23.97
C ASN A 125 -21.88 33.26 -25.33
N LEU A 126 -21.00 32.25 -25.39
CA LEU A 126 -20.72 31.45 -26.58
C LEU A 126 -21.46 30.12 -26.54
N SER A 127 -21.81 29.59 -27.69
CA SER A 127 -22.27 28.21 -27.80
C SER A 127 -21.10 27.22 -27.81
N ALA A 128 -21.40 25.93 -27.58
CA ALA A 128 -20.41 24.86 -27.70
C ALA A 128 -19.80 24.77 -29.12
N ASP A 129 -20.60 25.03 -30.14
CA ASP A 129 -20.16 25.03 -31.54
C ASP A 129 -19.23 26.22 -31.84
N ASP A 130 -19.50 27.39 -31.27
CA ASP A 130 -18.58 28.53 -31.38
C ASP A 130 -17.23 28.21 -30.71
N ALA A 131 -17.25 27.60 -29.55
CA ALA A 131 -16.04 27.18 -28.84
C ALA A 131 -15.22 26.15 -29.65
N LEU A 132 -15.88 25.21 -30.30
CA LEU A 132 -15.23 24.25 -31.20
C LEU A 132 -14.55 24.94 -32.38
N GLU A 133 -15.24 25.88 -33.04
CA GLU A 133 -14.68 26.64 -34.16
C GLU A 133 -13.49 27.49 -33.74
N ILE A 134 -13.53 28.08 -32.55
CA ILE A 134 -12.40 28.83 -31.99
C ILE A 134 -11.25 27.88 -31.67
N ALA A 135 -11.52 26.71 -31.03
CA ALA A 135 -10.51 25.71 -30.72
C ALA A 135 -9.80 25.20 -31.99
N ARG A 136 -10.52 24.93 -33.05
CA ARG A 136 -9.96 24.53 -34.36
C ARG A 136 -9.05 25.59 -34.97
N ARG A 137 -9.39 26.89 -34.82
CA ARG A 137 -8.60 28.01 -35.37
C ARG A 137 -7.36 28.31 -34.55
N THR A 138 -7.46 28.19 -33.23
CA THR A 138 -6.37 28.52 -32.30
C THR A 138 -5.41 27.38 -32.06
N ASN A 139 -5.82 26.16 -32.32
CA ASN A 139 -4.97 24.98 -32.24
C ASN A 139 -4.41 24.65 -33.64
N ARG A 140 -3.08 24.60 -33.78
CA ARG A 140 -2.39 24.23 -35.03
C ARG A 140 -2.42 22.72 -35.30
N GLY A 141 -3.14 21.95 -34.52
CA GLY A 141 -3.29 20.50 -34.65
C GLY A 141 -4.08 20.09 -35.89
N PRO A 142 -4.23 18.76 -36.12
CA PRO A 142 -4.79 18.21 -37.35
C PRO A 142 -6.23 18.70 -37.60
N ARG A 143 -6.51 19.10 -38.83
CA ARG A 143 -7.83 19.60 -39.27
C ARG A 143 -8.89 18.49 -39.37
N LEU A 144 -8.48 17.24 -39.38
CA LEU A 144 -9.36 16.09 -39.54
C LEU A 144 -9.42 15.34 -38.21
N MET A 145 -10.57 15.30 -37.57
CA MET A 145 -10.85 14.44 -36.41
C MET A 145 -11.32 13.08 -36.91
N THR A 146 -10.94 12.01 -36.21
CA THR A 146 -11.44 10.65 -36.45
C THR A 146 -12.75 10.39 -35.70
N ASP A 147 -12.92 11.06 -34.56
CA ASP A 147 -14.09 10.94 -33.71
C ASP A 147 -14.72 12.31 -33.47
N PRO A 148 -16.00 12.40 -33.10
CA PRO A 148 -16.64 13.65 -32.72
C PRO A 148 -15.90 14.36 -31.59
N ALA A 149 -15.84 15.69 -31.66
CA ALA A 149 -15.27 16.48 -30.56
C ALA A 149 -16.08 16.27 -29.28
N ILE A 150 -15.36 16.21 -28.14
CA ILE A 150 -15.97 16.19 -26.80
C ILE A 150 -15.92 17.62 -26.27
N ILE A 151 -17.11 18.21 -26.01
CA ILE A 151 -17.21 19.58 -25.54
C ILE A 151 -17.96 19.62 -24.23
N GLU A 152 -17.30 20.09 -23.19
CA GLU A 152 -17.86 20.13 -21.84
C GLU A 152 -17.63 21.52 -21.25
N LEU A 153 -18.56 22.03 -20.46
CA LEU A 153 -18.46 23.31 -19.77
C LEU A 153 -17.91 23.09 -18.36
N TYR A 154 -16.86 23.83 -18.00
CA TYR A 154 -16.21 23.81 -16.71
C TYR A 154 -15.96 25.21 -16.16
N ILE A 155 -15.82 25.32 -14.84
CA ILE A 155 -15.16 26.45 -14.22
C ILE A 155 -13.68 26.09 -14.13
N PHE A 156 -12.83 26.88 -14.80
CA PHE A 156 -11.38 26.69 -14.86
C PHE A 156 -10.70 27.80 -14.04
N ARG A 157 -9.88 27.39 -13.04
CA ARG A 157 -9.07 28.33 -12.27
C ARG A 157 -7.82 28.70 -13.06
N GLY A 158 -7.78 29.89 -13.60
CA GLY A 158 -6.60 30.49 -14.21
C GLY A 158 -5.64 31.08 -13.17
N GLU A 159 -4.53 31.62 -13.66
CA GLU A 159 -3.54 32.31 -12.82
C GLU A 159 -4.04 33.65 -12.29
N ASP A 160 -4.84 34.36 -13.08
CA ASP A 160 -5.37 35.70 -12.80
C ASP A 160 -6.78 35.70 -12.21
N ARG A 161 -7.62 34.75 -12.62
CA ARG A 161 -9.03 34.66 -12.23
C ARG A 161 -9.63 33.30 -12.53
N ASP A 162 -10.87 33.10 -12.07
CA ASP A 162 -11.70 31.97 -12.49
C ASP A 162 -12.39 32.27 -13.81
N HIS A 163 -12.44 31.30 -14.70
CA HIS A 163 -13.08 31.38 -16.01
C HIS A 163 -14.21 30.37 -16.12
N LEU A 164 -15.32 30.76 -16.72
CA LEU A 164 -16.25 29.81 -17.32
C LEU A 164 -15.65 29.42 -18.67
N ALA A 165 -15.34 28.14 -18.88
CA ALA A 165 -14.61 27.68 -20.04
C ALA A 165 -15.20 26.41 -20.67
N TYR A 166 -15.26 26.38 -21.98
CA TYR A 166 -15.47 25.13 -22.70
C TYR A 166 -14.14 24.38 -22.81
N ARG A 167 -14.14 23.13 -22.29
CA ARG A 167 -13.11 22.12 -22.55
C ARG A 167 -13.48 21.45 -23.87
N VAL A 168 -12.67 21.66 -24.89
CA VAL A 168 -12.89 21.11 -26.22
C VAL A 168 -11.78 20.10 -26.54
N GLU A 169 -12.11 18.84 -26.63
CA GLU A 169 -11.22 17.76 -27.02
C GLU A 169 -11.49 17.36 -28.47
N MET A 170 -10.44 17.34 -29.29
CA MET A 170 -10.52 17.11 -30.74
C MET A 170 -9.67 15.90 -31.14
N PRO A 171 -10.17 14.65 -30.96
CA PRO A 171 -9.38 13.45 -31.17
C PRO A 171 -9.15 13.17 -32.68
N ARG A 172 -7.91 12.82 -33.01
CA ARG A 172 -7.49 12.24 -34.24
C ARG A 172 -6.65 10.99 -33.98
N ILE A 173 -7.31 9.85 -33.87
CA ILE A 173 -6.68 8.57 -33.51
C ILE A 173 -6.65 7.68 -34.76
N ASP A 174 -5.75 7.97 -35.69
CA ASP A 174 -5.67 7.31 -36.99
C ASP A 174 -4.36 6.52 -37.19
N GLY A 175 -3.51 6.43 -36.15
CA GLY A 175 -2.22 5.72 -36.23
C GLY A 175 -1.19 6.40 -37.11
N SER A 176 -1.46 7.61 -37.61
CA SER A 176 -0.50 8.39 -38.38
C SER A 176 0.44 9.19 -37.45
N PRO A 177 1.56 9.74 -37.95
CA PRO A 177 2.39 10.67 -37.20
C PRO A 177 1.68 11.94 -36.70
N ASN A 178 0.47 12.20 -37.17
CA ASN A 178 -0.37 13.31 -36.71
C ASN A 178 -1.48 12.88 -35.77
N THR A 179 -1.43 11.65 -35.24
CA THR A 179 -2.33 11.18 -34.19
C THR A 179 -2.20 12.10 -32.97
N SER A 180 -3.32 12.65 -32.49
CA SER A 180 -3.36 13.60 -31.36
C SER A 180 -4.77 13.70 -30.79
N ALA A 181 -4.91 14.10 -29.54
CA ALA A 181 -6.18 14.41 -28.89
C ALA A 181 -6.10 15.75 -28.16
N PRO A 182 -5.89 16.86 -28.89
CA PRO A 182 -5.72 18.17 -28.26
C PRO A 182 -6.96 18.57 -27.50
N VAL A 183 -6.77 18.99 -26.26
CA VAL A 183 -7.76 19.63 -25.40
C VAL A 183 -7.45 21.09 -25.32
N VAL A 184 -8.44 21.92 -25.62
CA VAL A 184 -8.32 23.40 -25.59
C VAL A 184 -9.40 23.94 -24.67
N PHE A 185 -9.02 24.78 -23.72
CA PHE A 185 -9.96 25.52 -22.89
C PHE A 185 -10.19 26.89 -23.51
N ILE A 186 -11.45 27.16 -23.85
CA ILE A 186 -11.92 28.41 -24.44
C ILE A 186 -12.81 29.13 -23.44
N ASP A 187 -12.46 30.35 -23.06
CA ASP A 187 -13.27 31.22 -22.19
C ASP A 187 -14.68 31.36 -22.81
N ALA A 188 -15.71 30.93 -22.11
CA ALA A 188 -17.07 30.87 -22.62
C ALA A 188 -17.74 32.25 -22.73
N HIS A 189 -17.13 33.30 -22.15
CA HIS A 189 -17.61 34.68 -22.28
C HIS A 189 -16.90 35.45 -23.39
N THR A 190 -15.60 35.25 -23.55
CA THR A 190 -14.75 36.10 -24.43
C THR A 190 -14.26 35.38 -25.69
N GLY A 191 -14.27 34.05 -25.72
CA GLY A 191 -13.69 33.26 -26.79
C GLY A 191 -12.15 33.19 -26.74
N GLN A 192 -11.52 33.70 -25.70
CA GLN A 192 -10.07 33.62 -25.54
C GLN A 192 -9.66 32.15 -25.21
N ARG A 193 -8.58 31.70 -25.85
CA ARG A 193 -7.94 30.44 -25.44
C ARG A 193 -7.23 30.66 -24.10
N ILE A 194 -7.58 29.87 -23.08
CA ILE A 194 -7.02 29.97 -21.72
C ILE A 194 -5.86 29.00 -21.57
N PHE A 195 -6.08 27.74 -21.91
CA PHE A 195 -5.14 26.65 -21.69
C PHE A 195 -5.30 25.58 -22.77
N SER A 196 -4.25 24.79 -23.02
CA SER A 196 -4.35 23.61 -23.89
C SER A 196 -3.27 22.61 -23.59
N TYR A 197 -3.61 21.34 -23.79
CA TYR A 197 -2.69 20.19 -23.75
C TYR A 197 -3.15 19.14 -24.74
N ASP A 198 -2.27 18.19 -25.09
CA ASP A 198 -2.70 17.00 -25.83
C ASP A 198 -3.08 15.90 -24.82
N ASN A 199 -4.31 15.36 -24.95
CA ASN A 199 -4.80 14.29 -24.08
C ASN A 199 -4.40 12.91 -24.61
N LEU A 200 -3.85 12.85 -25.80
CA LEU A 200 -3.21 11.66 -26.32
C LEU A 200 -1.77 11.61 -25.78
N ARG A 201 -1.57 10.81 -24.76
CA ARG A 201 -0.28 10.59 -24.11
C ARG A 201 0.46 9.47 -24.83
N THR A 202 0.88 9.71 -26.10
CA THR A 202 1.49 8.66 -26.90
C THR A 202 2.58 9.21 -27.80
N GLY A 203 3.70 9.63 -27.21
CA GLY A 203 4.94 9.57 -27.94
C GLY A 203 5.24 8.11 -28.27
N THR A 204 5.66 7.83 -29.49
CA THR A 204 6.12 6.51 -29.88
C THR A 204 7.63 6.49 -29.85
N GLY A 205 8.21 5.57 -29.06
CA GLY A 205 9.65 5.41 -28.94
C GLY A 205 10.13 4.05 -29.46
N SER A 206 11.22 4.06 -30.21
CA SER A 206 11.99 2.85 -30.52
C SER A 206 13.00 2.61 -29.42
N SER A 207 12.76 1.63 -28.56
CA SER A 207 13.67 1.28 -27.47
C SER A 207 14.80 0.36 -27.89
N LEU A 208 15.79 0.16 -27.04
CA LEU A 208 16.84 -0.86 -27.23
C LEU A 208 16.34 -2.24 -26.81
N TYR A 209 15.54 -2.33 -25.74
CA TYR A 209 15.22 -3.57 -25.03
C TYR A 209 13.74 -3.95 -25.08
N SER A 210 12.84 -2.96 -25.25
CA SER A 210 11.39 -3.17 -25.16
C SER A 210 10.66 -3.04 -26.53
N GLY A 211 11.41 -2.94 -27.63
CA GLY A 211 10.83 -2.78 -28.98
C GLY A 211 10.24 -1.38 -29.21
N THR A 212 9.14 -1.32 -29.94
CA THR A 212 8.41 -0.04 -30.11
C THR A 212 7.41 0.11 -28.99
N ILE A 213 7.54 1.16 -28.23
CA ILE A 213 6.73 1.42 -27.02
C ILE A 213 6.11 2.80 -27.07
N THR A 214 5.07 2.95 -26.27
CA THR A 214 4.43 4.25 -26.00
C THR A 214 5.10 4.88 -24.79
N ILE A 215 5.46 6.16 -24.88
CA ILE A 215 6.00 6.96 -23.76
C ILE A 215 5.19 8.24 -23.59
N ASP A 216 4.98 8.66 -22.34
CA ASP A 216 4.36 9.95 -22.06
C ASP A 216 5.38 11.08 -22.31
N THR A 217 4.97 12.10 -23.04
CA THR A 217 5.80 13.24 -23.44
C THR A 217 5.07 14.54 -23.17
N SER A 218 5.74 15.65 -23.37
CA SER A 218 5.12 16.98 -23.27
C SER A 218 5.42 17.82 -24.50
N VAL A 219 4.59 18.83 -24.74
CA VAL A 219 4.74 19.73 -25.88
C VAL A 219 4.61 21.19 -25.46
N SER A 220 5.46 22.05 -26.00
CA SER A 220 5.33 23.52 -25.89
C SER A 220 5.54 24.16 -27.26
N GLY A 221 4.50 24.82 -27.73
CA GLY A 221 4.46 25.32 -29.10
C GLY A 221 4.51 24.19 -30.13
N THR A 222 5.62 24.07 -30.85
CA THR A 222 5.86 22.99 -31.84
C THR A 222 6.96 22.02 -31.41
N THR A 223 7.46 22.14 -30.17
CA THR A 223 8.55 21.34 -29.66
C THR A 223 8.02 20.30 -28.68
N TYR A 224 8.27 19.03 -28.95
CA TYR A 224 8.04 17.92 -28.05
C TYR A 224 9.25 17.69 -27.16
N TYR A 225 9.01 17.21 -25.94
CA TYR A 225 10.02 16.93 -24.94
C TYR A 225 9.81 15.52 -24.39
N MET A 226 10.87 14.79 -24.16
CA MET A 226 10.83 13.49 -23.44
C MET A 226 10.65 13.75 -21.94
N GLU A 227 9.49 14.31 -21.59
CA GLU A 227 9.11 14.77 -20.25
C GLU A 227 7.66 14.40 -19.97
N ASP A 228 7.45 13.53 -18.98
CA ASP A 228 6.14 13.16 -18.45
C ASP A 228 5.72 14.10 -17.32
N LEU A 229 4.85 15.04 -17.61
CA LEU A 229 4.38 16.02 -16.63
C LEU A 229 3.42 15.41 -15.60
N THR A 230 2.79 14.29 -15.90
CA THR A 230 1.86 13.60 -15.00
C THR A 230 2.59 12.90 -13.86
N ARG A 231 3.67 12.16 -14.20
CA ARG A 231 4.54 11.51 -13.21
C ARG A 231 5.65 12.43 -12.73
N ARG A 232 5.76 13.63 -13.35
CA ARG A 232 6.83 14.62 -13.13
C ARG A 232 8.21 14.04 -13.35
N MET A 233 8.41 13.39 -14.49
CA MET A 233 9.65 12.75 -14.89
C MET A 233 10.18 13.31 -16.18
N GLY A 234 11.50 13.35 -16.35
CA GLY A 234 12.13 13.80 -17.58
C GLY A 234 13.43 13.08 -17.85
N THR A 235 13.68 12.80 -19.12
CA THR A 235 14.89 12.14 -19.58
C THR A 235 15.76 13.08 -20.38
N PHE A 236 17.06 13.06 -20.09
CA PHE A 236 18.04 14.03 -20.58
C PHE A 236 19.28 13.30 -21.12
N ASN A 237 19.88 13.92 -22.14
CA ASN A 237 21.10 13.46 -22.79
C ASN A 237 22.33 14.13 -22.14
N MET A 238 23.28 13.35 -21.67
CA MET A 238 24.55 13.85 -21.13
C MET A 238 25.64 14.04 -22.22
N ASN A 239 25.31 13.73 -23.48
CA ASN A 239 26.19 13.95 -24.64
C ASN A 239 27.59 13.31 -24.46
N ASN A 240 27.65 12.15 -23.86
CA ASN A 240 28.89 11.43 -23.50
C ASN A 240 29.87 12.29 -22.65
N THR A 241 29.32 13.23 -21.87
CA THR A 241 30.07 14.07 -20.95
C THR A 241 29.81 13.64 -19.50
N GLY A 242 30.66 14.09 -18.58
CA GLY A 242 30.61 13.76 -17.17
C GLY A 242 31.90 13.09 -16.69
N ASN A 243 32.15 13.20 -15.40
CA ASN A 243 33.33 12.60 -14.78
C ASN A 243 32.97 11.19 -14.28
N THR A 244 33.42 10.17 -14.97
CA THR A 244 33.17 8.76 -14.66
C THR A 244 33.81 8.28 -13.36
N THR A 245 34.78 9.04 -12.82
CA THR A 245 35.42 8.71 -11.52
C THR A 245 34.58 9.22 -10.35
N THR A 246 33.95 10.41 -10.48
CA THR A 246 33.21 11.04 -9.40
C THR A 246 31.67 10.94 -9.55
N GLY A 247 31.20 10.47 -10.70
CA GLY A 247 29.75 10.44 -11.01
C GLY A 247 29.13 11.83 -11.19
N THR A 248 29.92 12.88 -11.39
CA THR A 248 29.46 14.27 -11.37
C THR A 248 29.83 15.02 -12.65
N GLY A 249 29.29 16.25 -12.78
CA GLY A 249 29.58 17.13 -13.90
C GLY A 249 28.90 16.70 -15.21
N GLY A 250 29.41 17.19 -16.32
CA GLY A 250 28.84 16.97 -17.65
C GLY A 250 27.81 18.01 -18.07
N THR A 251 27.46 18.00 -19.34
CA THR A 251 26.48 18.92 -19.94
C THR A 251 25.19 18.18 -20.25
N GLN A 252 24.15 18.48 -19.50
CA GLN A 252 22.80 17.94 -19.68
C GLN A 252 22.06 18.72 -20.75
N SER A 253 21.49 18.05 -21.75
CA SER A 253 20.57 18.64 -22.73
C SER A 253 19.24 17.86 -22.75
N ARG A 254 18.17 18.54 -23.19
CA ARG A 254 16.88 17.90 -23.37
C ARG A 254 16.85 17.07 -24.64
N PHE A 255 16.13 15.97 -24.62
CA PHE A 255 15.61 15.37 -25.84
C PHE A 255 14.45 16.23 -26.34
N THR A 256 14.55 16.73 -27.56
CA THR A 256 13.53 17.57 -28.19
C THR A 256 13.27 17.11 -29.62
N GLY A 257 11.99 17.11 -30.02
CA GLY A 257 11.55 16.73 -31.37
C GLY A 257 10.57 17.75 -31.96
N THR A 258 10.36 17.70 -33.27
CA THR A 258 9.31 18.44 -33.97
C THR A 258 8.04 17.63 -34.18
N ASP A 259 8.11 16.34 -33.89
CA ASP A 259 7.02 15.39 -33.82
C ASP A 259 7.18 14.54 -32.52
N ASP A 260 6.23 13.70 -32.23
CA ASP A 260 6.25 12.86 -31.03
C ASP A 260 6.71 11.43 -31.33
N VAL A 261 7.69 11.30 -32.23
CA VAL A 261 8.26 10.02 -32.65
C VAL A 261 9.76 9.99 -32.35
N TRP A 262 10.11 9.19 -31.36
CA TRP A 262 11.46 9.07 -30.81
C TRP A 262 12.12 7.78 -31.32
N ASN A 263 12.64 7.81 -32.56
CA ASN A 263 13.16 6.61 -33.24
C ASN A 263 14.60 6.74 -33.71
N ALA A 264 15.24 7.88 -33.52
CA ALA A 264 16.64 8.06 -33.85
C ALA A 264 17.54 7.20 -32.95
N THR A 265 18.63 6.67 -33.48
CA THR A 265 19.55 5.81 -32.72
C THR A 265 20.02 6.43 -31.41
N ALA A 266 20.29 7.73 -31.43
CA ALA A 266 20.71 8.51 -30.22
C ALA A 266 19.59 8.74 -29.20
N GLU A 267 18.34 8.43 -29.51
CA GLU A 267 17.19 8.59 -28.63
C GLU A 267 16.83 7.29 -27.89
N ARG A 268 17.23 6.14 -28.42
CA ARG A 268 16.75 4.83 -28.00
C ARG A 268 17.04 4.55 -26.52
N ALA A 269 18.26 4.86 -26.04
CA ALA A 269 18.58 4.73 -24.61
C ALA A 269 17.75 5.70 -23.75
N GLY A 270 17.45 6.89 -24.28
CA GLY A 270 16.55 7.86 -23.65
C GLY A 270 15.12 7.31 -23.53
N VAL A 271 14.64 6.65 -24.58
CA VAL A 271 13.31 5.99 -24.61
C VAL A 271 13.20 4.91 -23.52
N ASP A 272 14.23 4.03 -23.43
CA ASP A 272 14.24 2.98 -22.39
C ASP A 272 14.28 3.56 -20.97
N ALA A 273 15.15 4.54 -20.72
CA ALA A 273 15.25 5.18 -19.39
C ALA A 273 13.96 5.91 -19.03
N HIS A 274 13.29 6.54 -20.00
CA HIS A 274 12.01 7.22 -19.79
C HIS A 274 10.89 6.24 -19.48
N TYR A 275 10.81 5.17 -20.23
CA TYR A 275 9.84 4.08 -20.03
C TYR A 275 10.09 3.36 -18.70
N GLY A 276 11.35 3.04 -18.38
CA GLY A 276 11.72 2.40 -17.12
C GLY A 276 11.33 3.24 -15.90
N ALA A 277 11.57 4.57 -15.97
CA ALA A 277 11.16 5.48 -14.91
C ALA A 277 9.62 5.54 -14.76
N ALA A 278 8.88 5.58 -15.89
CA ALA A 278 7.42 5.58 -15.87
C ALA A 278 6.85 4.28 -15.28
N MET A 279 7.36 3.12 -15.69
CA MET A 279 6.95 1.80 -15.19
C MET A 279 7.27 1.65 -13.69
N THR A 280 8.42 2.16 -13.25
CA THR A 280 8.79 2.18 -11.83
C THR A 280 7.82 3.03 -11.02
N PHE A 281 7.51 4.24 -11.49
CA PHE A 281 6.51 5.08 -10.82
C PHE A 281 5.15 4.37 -10.73
N ASP A 282 4.68 3.79 -11.84
CA ASP A 282 3.39 3.11 -11.90
C ASP A 282 3.36 1.87 -11.01
N PHE A 283 4.43 1.10 -10.94
CA PHE A 283 4.56 0.00 -10.00
C PHE A 283 4.44 0.47 -8.55
N TYR A 284 5.23 1.45 -8.13
CA TYR A 284 5.17 1.98 -6.77
C TYR A 284 3.80 2.56 -6.43
N LYS A 285 3.16 3.23 -7.39
CA LYS A 285 1.82 3.82 -7.20
C LYS A 285 0.71 2.77 -7.15
N ASN A 286 0.66 1.89 -8.15
CA ASN A 286 -0.47 0.98 -8.35
C ASN A 286 -0.39 -0.27 -7.47
N VAL A 287 0.82 -0.75 -7.16
CA VAL A 287 1.03 -1.97 -6.35
C VAL A 287 1.27 -1.63 -4.88
N LEU A 288 2.00 -0.53 -4.60
CA LEU A 288 2.48 -0.20 -3.26
C LEU A 288 1.88 1.10 -2.68
N GLY A 289 1.08 1.84 -3.47
CA GLY A 289 0.40 3.06 -3.03
C GLY A 289 1.30 4.28 -2.85
N ARG A 290 2.53 4.28 -3.44
CA ARG A 290 3.52 5.36 -3.29
C ARG A 290 3.59 6.24 -4.53
N ASN A 291 3.46 7.55 -4.36
CA ASN A 291 3.56 8.53 -5.44
C ASN A 291 5.01 9.00 -5.63
N GLY A 292 5.78 8.35 -6.50
CA GLY A 292 7.16 8.71 -6.80
C GLY A 292 8.17 8.35 -5.69
N ILE A 293 9.42 8.80 -5.88
CA ILE A 293 10.56 8.42 -5.04
C ILE A 293 10.41 8.94 -3.59
N ASP A 294 10.00 10.20 -3.41
CA ASP A 294 9.81 10.82 -2.09
C ASP A 294 8.38 10.61 -1.51
N GLY A 295 7.52 9.95 -2.26
CA GLY A 295 6.10 9.77 -1.92
C GLY A 295 5.20 10.95 -2.31
N ASN A 296 5.76 11.99 -2.94
CA ASN A 296 5.07 13.22 -3.33
C ASN A 296 5.45 13.71 -4.74
N TYR A 297 5.58 12.80 -5.69
CA TYR A 297 5.95 13.06 -7.10
C TYR A 297 7.35 13.66 -7.32
N GLY A 298 8.22 13.64 -6.31
CA GLY A 298 9.60 14.10 -6.36
C GLY A 298 10.61 12.99 -6.08
N PRO A 299 11.87 13.39 -5.85
CA PRO A 299 12.40 14.76 -5.83
C PRO A 299 12.64 15.30 -7.25
N GLY A 300 12.07 16.43 -7.58
CA GLY A 300 12.31 17.11 -8.84
C GLY A 300 13.58 17.95 -8.81
N THR A 301 14.48 17.76 -9.78
CA THR A 301 15.76 18.48 -9.86
C THR A 301 15.94 19.33 -11.10
N THR A 302 15.11 19.16 -12.12
CA THR A 302 15.18 19.90 -13.37
C THR A 302 13.80 20.46 -13.72
N ALA A 303 13.71 21.77 -14.02
CA ALA A 303 12.45 22.37 -14.46
C ALA A 303 12.01 21.80 -15.81
N ALA A 304 10.70 21.55 -15.98
CA ALA A 304 10.16 21.08 -17.24
C ALA A 304 10.31 22.12 -18.36
N GLY A 305 10.63 21.68 -19.56
CA GLY A 305 10.74 22.54 -20.73
C GLY A 305 9.38 23.04 -21.24
N ALA A 306 8.36 22.20 -21.16
CA ALA A 306 7.00 22.56 -21.55
C ALA A 306 6.27 23.39 -20.50
N ASN A 307 6.66 23.28 -19.22
CA ASN A 307 6.07 24.01 -18.11
C ASN A 307 7.11 24.24 -17.01
N SER A 308 7.65 25.43 -16.93
CA SER A 308 8.71 25.80 -15.99
C SER A 308 8.30 25.79 -14.50
N GLY A 309 6.99 25.70 -14.21
CA GLY A 309 6.47 25.55 -12.84
C GLY A 309 6.55 24.13 -12.30
N ILE A 310 6.91 23.14 -13.15
CA ILE A 310 7.02 21.72 -12.75
C ILE A 310 8.50 21.34 -12.69
N SER A 311 8.93 20.79 -11.56
CA SER A 311 10.24 20.16 -11.40
C SER A 311 10.13 18.66 -11.65
N LEU A 312 11.04 18.14 -12.47
CA LEU A 312 11.05 16.74 -12.93
C LEU A 312 12.06 15.90 -12.15
N VAL A 313 11.67 14.70 -11.78
CA VAL A 313 12.60 13.62 -11.44
C VAL A 313 13.41 13.30 -12.69
N THR A 314 14.72 13.29 -12.56
CA THR A 314 15.64 13.35 -13.70
C THR A 314 16.32 12.02 -13.95
N SER A 315 16.15 11.47 -15.16
CA SER A 315 16.96 10.39 -15.74
C SER A 315 17.98 10.98 -16.71
N ARG A 316 19.23 10.58 -16.62
CA ARG A 316 20.33 11.05 -17.47
C ARG A 316 20.96 9.87 -18.20
N VAL A 317 20.87 9.85 -19.52
CA VAL A 317 21.50 8.81 -20.37
C VAL A 317 22.74 9.34 -21.09
N HIS A 318 23.53 8.47 -21.67
CA HIS A 318 24.78 8.81 -22.34
C HIS A 318 25.77 9.54 -21.42
N PHE A 319 25.90 9.05 -20.17
CA PHE A 319 26.84 9.63 -19.21
C PHE A 319 28.24 9.05 -19.41
N GLY A 320 29.21 9.95 -19.63
CA GLY A 320 30.60 9.59 -19.88
C GLY A 320 30.80 8.86 -21.22
N SER A 321 32.01 8.35 -21.45
CA SER A 321 32.32 7.54 -22.62
C SER A 321 32.67 6.13 -22.19
N ASN A 322 32.08 5.11 -22.81
CA ASN A 322 32.29 3.70 -22.46
C ASN A 322 32.10 3.40 -20.98
N TYR A 323 31.16 4.09 -20.35
CA TYR A 323 30.93 4.00 -18.91
C TYR A 323 30.06 2.79 -18.57
N ASN A 324 30.66 1.82 -17.88
CA ASN A 324 30.07 0.54 -17.52
C ASN A 324 29.38 0.61 -16.15
N ASN A 325 28.54 1.60 -15.91
CA ASN A 325 27.77 1.71 -14.65
C ASN A 325 26.50 2.54 -14.83
N ALA A 326 25.54 2.33 -13.94
CA ALA A 326 24.42 3.19 -13.66
C ALA A 326 24.45 3.56 -12.18
N PHE A 327 23.80 4.66 -11.76
CA PHE A 327 23.76 5.05 -10.36
C PHE A 327 22.67 6.09 -10.06
N TRP A 328 22.15 6.03 -8.85
CA TRP A 328 21.38 7.11 -8.21
C TRP A 328 22.32 8.03 -7.43
N TYR A 329 22.31 9.31 -7.73
CA TYR A 329 23.10 10.30 -6.99
C TYR A 329 22.52 11.71 -7.12
N GLN A 330 22.50 12.46 -6.02
CA GLN A 330 21.99 13.84 -5.99
C GLN A 330 20.59 13.97 -6.60
N ASN A 331 19.70 13.07 -6.22
CA ASN A 331 18.31 13.04 -6.69
C ASN A 331 18.16 12.85 -8.22
N LYS A 332 19.06 12.09 -8.84
CA LYS A 332 19.04 11.79 -10.28
C LYS A 332 19.47 10.34 -10.54
N MET A 333 18.77 9.68 -11.44
CA MET A 333 19.26 8.45 -12.08
C MET A 333 20.22 8.83 -13.18
N THR A 334 21.31 8.07 -13.32
CA THR A 334 22.35 8.29 -14.33
C THR A 334 22.82 6.98 -14.90
N TYR A 335 22.86 6.89 -16.24
CA TYR A 335 23.10 5.66 -16.96
C TYR A 335 24.24 5.85 -17.98
N GLY A 336 25.23 4.97 -17.95
CA GLY A 336 26.27 4.86 -18.96
C GLY A 336 25.82 4.03 -20.14
N ASP A 337 26.49 4.22 -21.28
CA ASP A 337 26.24 3.44 -22.52
C ASP A 337 26.95 2.08 -22.54
N GLY A 338 27.77 1.80 -21.53
CA GLY A 338 28.65 0.64 -21.58
C GLY A 338 29.78 0.78 -22.61
N ASN A 339 30.64 -0.22 -22.65
CA ASN A 339 31.75 -0.31 -23.62
C ASN A 339 31.41 -1.20 -24.81
N GLY A 340 30.21 -1.72 -24.91
CA GLY A 340 29.72 -2.61 -25.96
C GLY A 340 30.20 -4.07 -25.82
N THR A 341 31.02 -4.39 -24.84
CA THR A 341 31.52 -5.74 -24.57
C THR A 341 31.09 -6.24 -23.20
N THR A 342 31.35 -5.48 -22.15
CA THR A 342 30.91 -5.79 -20.78
C THR A 342 29.45 -5.36 -20.57
N PHE A 343 29.12 -4.18 -21.05
CA PHE A 343 27.74 -3.66 -21.03
C PHE A 343 27.38 -3.00 -22.36
N SER A 344 26.13 -3.14 -22.75
CA SER A 344 25.38 -2.20 -23.59
C SER A 344 24.76 -1.13 -22.72
N PRO A 345 24.03 -0.13 -23.23
CA PRO A 345 23.45 0.93 -22.39
C PRO A 345 22.64 0.38 -21.21
N LEU A 346 22.96 0.84 -20.00
CA LEU A 346 22.44 0.29 -18.73
C LEU A 346 21.06 0.88 -18.40
N VAL A 347 20.10 0.76 -19.31
CA VAL A 347 18.75 1.37 -19.23
C VAL A 347 17.63 0.35 -19.32
N THR A 348 17.88 -0.91 -18.95
CA THR A 348 16.88 -1.98 -18.88
C THR A 348 15.85 -1.67 -17.79
N LEU A 349 14.68 -2.31 -17.84
CA LEU A 349 13.58 -2.05 -16.89
C LEU A 349 13.99 -2.31 -15.44
N ASP A 350 14.66 -3.41 -15.18
CA ASP A 350 15.17 -3.78 -13.87
C ASP A 350 16.25 -2.82 -13.35
N ILE A 351 17.22 -2.40 -14.21
CA ILE A 351 18.23 -1.40 -13.85
C ILE A 351 17.57 -0.04 -13.56
N ALA A 352 16.61 0.40 -14.39
CA ALA A 352 15.90 1.65 -14.13
C ALA A 352 15.10 1.60 -12.82
N GLY A 353 14.45 0.47 -12.54
CA GLY A 353 13.77 0.20 -11.28
C GLY A 353 14.73 0.15 -10.08
N HIS A 354 15.90 -0.45 -10.25
CA HIS A 354 16.97 -0.52 -9.26
C HIS A 354 17.46 0.88 -8.86
N GLU A 355 17.86 1.71 -9.83
CA GLU A 355 18.36 3.06 -9.55
C GLU A 355 17.32 3.96 -8.89
N MET A 356 16.08 3.86 -9.34
CA MET A 356 14.99 4.63 -8.76
C MET A 356 14.65 4.16 -7.34
N THR A 357 14.86 2.88 -7.03
CA THR A 357 14.66 2.31 -5.69
C THR A 357 15.74 2.77 -4.70
N HIS A 358 16.99 3.01 -5.13
CA HIS A 358 17.97 3.69 -4.28
C HIS A 358 17.42 5.03 -3.77
N GLY A 359 16.74 5.79 -4.63
CA GLY A 359 16.06 7.00 -4.24
C GLY A 359 14.94 6.74 -3.23
N VAL A 360 14.09 5.74 -3.44
CA VAL A 360 13.05 5.36 -2.46
C VAL A 360 13.67 4.99 -1.12
N THR A 361 14.77 4.24 -1.12
CA THR A 361 15.51 3.86 0.10
C THR A 361 16.06 5.10 0.80
N GLU A 362 16.64 6.06 0.07
CA GLU A 362 17.14 7.34 0.62
C GLU A 362 16.04 8.13 1.32
N TYR A 363 14.84 8.20 0.73
CA TYR A 363 13.68 8.91 1.28
C TYR A 363 12.85 8.11 2.29
N THR A 364 13.31 6.92 2.70
CA THR A 364 12.62 6.08 3.69
C THR A 364 13.58 5.60 4.78
N ALA A 365 14.08 4.37 4.69
CA ALA A 365 15.02 3.81 5.67
C ALA A 365 16.39 4.51 5.67
N ASN A 366 16.77 5.10 4.58
CA ASN A 366 18.07 5.74 4.35
C ASN A 366 19.24 4.83 4.73
N LEU A 367 19.22 3.58 4.27
CA LEU A 367 20.22 2.57 4.58
C LEU A 367 21.61 3.05 4.19
N THR A 368 22.51 3.11 5.16
CA THR A 368 23.91 3.53 4.95
C THR A 368 24.59 2.63 3.94
N TYR A 369 25.19 3.21 2.91
CA TYR A 369 25.77 2.48 1.77
C TYR A 369 27.15 1.90 2.13
N SER A 370 27.19 0.99 3.12
CA SER A 370 28.40 0.31 3.59
C SER A 370 28.05 -0.96 4.37
N GLY A 371 28.79 -2.04 4.17
CA GLY A 371 28.63 -3.32 4.85
C GLY A 371 27.21 -3.89 4.69
N GLU A 372 26.64 -4.48 5.75
CA GLU A 372 25.34 -5.15 5.68
C GLU A 372 24.17 -4.20 5.34
N SER A 373 24.19 -2.96 5.85
CA SER A 373 23.15 -1.98 5.50
C SER A 373 23.21 -1.57 4.01
N GLY A 374 24.42 -1.48 3.47
CA GLY A 374 24.64 -1.23 2.05
C GLY A 374 24.22 -2.43 1.18
N ALA A 375 24.51 -3.66 1.63
CA ALA A 375 24.06 -4.87 0.97
C ALA A 375 22.54 -5.00 0.95
N LEU A 376 21.85 -4.57 2.01
CA LEU A 376 20.39 -4.47 2.04
C LEU A 376 19.86 -3.38 1.11
N ASN A 377 20.55 -2.24 0.99
CA ASN A 377 20.22 -1.18 0.05
C ASN A 377 20.24 -1.70 -1.40
N GLU A 378 21.31 -2.42 -1.75
CA GLU A 378 21.44 -3.08 -3.07
C GLU A 378 20.37 -4.15 -3.29
N SER A 379 20.19 -5.06 -2.32
CA SER A 379 19.16 -6.10 -2.44
C SER A 379 17.75 -5.54 -2.60
N MET A 380 17.40 -4.47 -1.85
CA MET A 380 16.10 -3.81 -2.01
C MET A 380 15.92 -3.24 -3.40
N SER A 381 17.00 -2.68 -3.98
CA SER A 381 17.01 -2.14 -5.33
C SER A 381 16.85 -3.25 -6.37
N ASP A 382 17.56 -4.37 -6.24
CA ASP A 382 17.41 -5.53 -7.12
C ASP A 382 15.98 -6.13 -7.03
N VAL A 383 15.47 -6.33 -5.81
CA VAL A 383 14.13 -6.87 -5.58
C VAL A 383 13.05 -6.01 -6.24
N MET A 384 13.10 -4.70 -6.04
CA MET A 384 12.07 -3.81 -6.61
C MET A 384 12.28 -3.64 -8.12
N GLY A 385 13.53 -3.59 -8.60
CA GLY A 385 13.84 -3.54 -10.03
C GLY A 385 13.28 -4.76 -10.79
N SER A 386 13.53 -5.96 -10.27
CA SER A 386 12.97 -7.21 -10.79
C SER A 386 11.43 -7.21 -10.79
N MET A 387 10.79 -6.67 -9.75
CA MET A 387 9.33 -6.58 -9.68
C MET A 387 8.76 -5.49 -10.59
N VAL A 388 9.48 -4.39 -10.83
CA VAL A 388 9.12 -3.37 -11.83
C VAL A 388 9.12 -3.98 -13.23
N GLU A 389 10.16 -4.73 -13.57
CA GLU A 389 10.22 -5.41 -14.87
C GLU A 389 9.08 -6.44 -15.01
N THR A 390 8.86 -7.26 -13.98
CA THR A 390 7.73 -8.20 -13.94
C THR A 390 6.39 -7.47 -14.14
N TYR A 391 6.19 -6.34 -13.46
CA TYR A 391 4.98 -5.51 -13.61
C TYR A 391 4.82 -4.99 -15.05
N ALA A 392 5.88 -4.43 -15.64
CA ALA A 392 5.86 -3.89 -16.99
C ALA A 392 5.59 -4.96 -18.06
N ARG A 393 6.00 -6.21 -17.79
CA ARG A 393 5.76 -7.39 -18.65
C ARG A 393 4.46 -8.14 -18.35
N GLY A 394 3.50 -7.52 -17.63
CA GLY A 394 2.16 -8.08 -17.39
C GLY A 394 2.02 -8.92 -16.11
N GLY A 395 2.96 -8.83 -15.18
CA GLY A 395 2.85 -9.39 -13.82
C GLY A 395 3.18 -10.88 -13.70
N THR A 396 3.65 -11.53 -14.78
CA THR A 396 4.00 -12.96 -14.77
C THR A 396 5.46 -13.15 -14.40
N VAL A 397 5.72 -13.93 -13.35
CA VAL A 397 7.06 -14.35 -12.94
C VAL A 397 7.61 -15.38 -13.93
N THR A 398 8.81 -15.17 -14.43
CA THR A 398 9.53 -16.05 -15.36
C THR A 398 10.94 -16.34 -14.83
N SER A 399 11.75 -17.10 -15.55
CA SER A 399 13.17 -17.28 -15.23
C SER A 399 13.96 -15.97 -15.28
N ASP A 400 13.57 -15.06 -16.15
CA ASP A 400 14.27 -13.78 -16.32
C ASP A 400 13.93 -12.79 -15.17
N THR A 401 12.80 -12.95 -14.49
CA THR A 401 12.48 -12.23 -13.25
C THR A 401 13.60 -12.31 -12.19
N TRP A 402 14.38 -13.40 -12.21
CA TRP A 402 15.41 -13.65 -11.20
C TRP A 402 16.82 -13.25 -11.65
N LYS A 403 16.92 -12.56 -12.76
CA LYS A 403 18.17 -12.03 -13.32
C LYS A 403 18.15 -10.51 -13.22
N ILE A 404 19.29 -9.92 -13.00
CA ILE A 404 19.48 -8.47 -12.99
C ILE A 404 20.45 -8.09 -14.10
N GLY A 405 20.02 -7.20 -14.97
CA GLY A 405 20.81 -6.66 -16.07
C GLY A 405 21.04 -7.64 -17.23
N GLU A 406 20.24 -8.70 -17.37
CA GLU A 406 20.43 -9.76 -18.37
C GLU A 406 20.38 -9.27 -19.82
N GLN A 407 19.73 -8.13 -20.07
CA GLN A 407 19.67 -7.54 -21.41
C GLN A 407 20.85 -6.59 -21.70
N ALA A 408 21.51 -6.08 -20.66
CA ALA A 408 22.60 -5.11 -20.78
C ALA A 408 23.98 -5.73 -20.55
N TYR A 409 24.10 -6.69 -19.64
CA TYR A 409 25.37 -7.31 -19.26
C TYR A 409 25.82 -8.32 -20.31
N THR A 410 27.13 -8.33 -20.62
CA THR A 410 27.79 -9.22 -21.60
C THR A 410 26.95 -9.44 -22.88
N PRO A 411 26.61 -8.37 -23.63
CA PRO A 411 25.58 -8.40 -24.68
C PRO A 411 25.84 -9.43 -25.80
N ASN A 412 27.02 -10.00 -25.85
CA ASN A 412 27.39 -11.04 -26.79
C ASN A 412 27.29 -12.47 -26.24
N THR A 413 26.87 -12.62 -24.97
CA THR A 413 26.71 -13.90 -24.28
C THR A 413 25.25 -14.12 -23.91
N ALA A 414 24.56 -14.93 -24.70
CA ALA A 414 23.12 -15.15 -24.48
C ALA A 414 22.85 -15.83 -23.13
N GLY A 415 21.90 -15.27 -22.36
CA GLY A 415 21.42 -15.81 -21.11
C GLY A 415 22.25 -15.46 -19.87
N ASP A 416 23.34 -14.70 -20.05
CA ASP A 416 24.14 -14.16 -18.94
C ASP A 416 23.45 -12.98 -18.25
N ALA A 417 23.77 -12.72 -16.99
CA ALA A 417 23.24 -11.62 -16.22
C ALA A 417 24.28 -11.09 -15.23
N LEU A 418 24.10 -9.86 -14.79
CA LEU A 418 25.00 -9.23 -13.82
C LEU A 418 24.87 -9.91 -12.44
N ARG A 419 23.64 -10.21 -12.00
CA ARG A 419 23.34 -10.95 -10.77
C ARG A 419 22.16 -11.90 -10.98
N TYR A 420 22.11 -12.96 -10.17
CA TYR A 420 21.08 -13.99 -10.20
C TYR A 420 20.45 -14.11 -8.81
N MET A 421 19.17 -13.79 -8.66
CA MET A 421 18.48 -13.82 -7.38
C MET A 421 18.12 -15.24 -6.92
N ASP A 422 17.89 -16.13 -7.88
CA ASP A 422 17.60 -17.55 -7.62
C ASP A 422 18.85 -18.37 -7.30
N ASN A 423 19.99 -17.98 -7.85
CA ASN A 423 21.29 -18.59 -7.60
C ASN A 423 22.43 -17.57 -7.68
N PRO A 424 22.65 -16.78 -6.61
CA PRO A 424 23.68 -15.75 -6.54
C PRO A 424 25.09 -16.22 -6.91
N HIS A 425 25.42 -17.49 -6.69
CA HIS A 425 26.70 -18.09 -7.06
C HIS A 425 26.99 -18.14 -8.57
N LEU A 426 26.05 -17.76 -9.41
CA LEU A 426 26.29 -17.62 -10.87
C LEU A 426 26.80 -16.22 -11.23
N ALA A 427 26.73 -15.24 -10.34
CA ALA A 427 27.21 -13.89 -10.59
C ALA A 427 28.73 -13.83 -10.66
N SER A 428 29.26 -12.90 -11.45
CA SER A 428 30.71 -12.61 -11.48
C SER A 428 31.00 -11.39 -10.59
N ASN A 429 31.60 -11.61 -9.44
CA ASN A 429 31.94 -10.55 -8.49
C ASN A 429 33.32 -9.92 -8.67
N GLY A 430 33.93 -10.10 -9.85
CA GLY A 430 35.25 -9.54 -10.15
C GLY A 430 36.43 -10.18 -9.39
N GLY A 431 36.21 -11.35 -8.80
CA GLY A 431 37.23 -12.12 -8.09
C GLY A 431 37.46 -11.71 -6.64
N TYR A 432 36.50 -10.99 -6.02
CA TYR A 432 36.58 -10.64 -4.61
C TYR A 432 36.34 -11.82 -3.66
N THR A 433 35.60 -12.83 -4.12
CA THR A 433 35.42 -14.12 -3.46
C THR A 433 35.77 -15.26 -4.40
N ALA A 434 36.07 -16.44 -3.86
CA ALA A 434 36.38 -17.61 -4.67
C ALA A 434 35.13 -18.20 -5.36
N ASP A 435 33.97 -17.98 -4.77
CA ASP A 435 32.67 -18.49 -5.18
C ASP A 435 31.70 -17.31 -5.30
N ASP A 436 31.67 -16.58 -6.36
CA ASP A 436 30.65 -15.62 -6.74
C ASP A 436 29.91 -14.91 -5.56
N ASP A 437 28.70 -14.37 -5.76
CA ASP A 437 27.98 -13.70 -4.69
C ASP A 437 27.36 -14.70 -3.69
N PRO A 438 27.49 -14.47 -2.35
CA PRO A 438 26.97 -15.38 -1.35
C PRO A 438 25.44 -15.39 -1.31
N ASP A 439 24.85 -16.56 -1.16
CA ASP A 439 23.42 -16.74 -0.90
C ASP A 439 23.09 -17.13 0.54
N HIS A 440 24.13 -17.23 1.39
CA HIS A 440 24.00 -17.59 2.79
C HIS A 440 24.90 -16.72 3.68
N TYR A 441 24.42 -16.34 4.86
CA TYR A 441 25.11 -15.42 5.78
C TYR A 441 26.50 -15.89 6.22
N SER A 442 26.73 -17.22 6.30
CA SER A 442 28.05 -17.76 6.66
C SER A 442 29.12 -17.55 5.58
N GLU A 443 28.70 -17.29 4.36
CA GLU A 443 29.58 -17.08 3.19
C GLU A 443 29.88 -15.61 2.92
N ARG A 444 29.20 -14.70 3.68
CA ARG A 444 29.28 -13.26 3.42
C ARG A 444 30.70 -12.75 3.34
N TYR A 445 30.93 -11.90 2.38
CA TYR A 445 32.18 -11.16 2.26
C TYR A 445 32.39 -10.23 3.48
N THR A 446 33.57 -10.27 4.06
CA THR A 446 33.94 -9.49 5.26
C THR A 446 35.13 -8.55 5.04
N GLY A 447 35.57 -8.40 3.78
CA GLY A 447 36.63 -7.47 3.39
C GLY A 447 36.14 -6.02 3.30
N THR A 448 37.01 -5.14 2.84
CA THR A 448 36.73 -3.69 2.72
C THR A 448 36.45 -3.22 1.30
N ALA A 449 36.69 -4.07 0.30
CA ALA A 449 36.39 -3.72 -1.08
C ALA A 449 34.87 -3.54 -1.26
N ASP A 450 34.45 -2.84 -2.29
CA ASP A 450 33.04 -2.62 -2.61
C ASP A 450 32.24 -2.07 -1.39
N ASN A 451 32.77 -1.06 -0.71
CA ASN A 451 32.19 -0.49 0.51
C ASN A 451 31.87 -1.54 1.61
N GLY A 452 32.63 -2.63 1.69
CA GLY A 452 32.36 -3.75 2.59
C GLY A 452 31.48 -4.83 1.95
N GLY A 453 31.47 -4.94 0.63
CA GLY A 453 30.79 -5.97 -0.14
C GLY A 453 29.31 -5.67 -0.35
N VAL A 454 28.96 -4.43 -0.65
CA VAL A 454 27.53 -4.05 -0.80
C VAL A 454 26.85 -4.77 -1.98
N HIS A 455 27.51 -4.85 -3.14
CA HIS A 455 26.98 -5.58 -4.30
C HIS A 455 27.15 -7.10 -4.17
N ILE A 456 28.19 -7.55 -3.46
CA ILE A 456 28.49 -8.97 -3.23
C ILE A 456 27.46 -9.57 -2.26
N ASN A 457 27.33 -9.00 -1.06
CA ASN A 457 26.47 -9.53 0.01
C ASN A 457 24.96 -9.29 -0.26
N SER A 458 24.61 -8.49 -1.26
CA SER A 458 23.22 -8.31 -1.70
C SER A 458 22.57 -9.64 -2.12
N GLY A 459 23.38 -10.61 -2.60
CA GLY A 459 22.96 -11.95 -2.95
C GLY A 459 22.20 -12.67 -1.83
N ILE A 460 22.56 -12.44 -0.56
CA ILE A 460 21.88 -13.02 0.61
C ILE A 460 20.41 -12.55 0.68
N GLY A 461 20.19 -11.24 0.52
CA GLY A 461 18.84 -10.67 0.51
C GLY A 461 18.04 -11.02 -0.74
N ASN A 462 18.70 -11.08 -1.90
CA ASN A 462 18.10 -11.50 -3.17
C ASN A 462 17.62 -12.95 -3.09
N LYS A 463 18.44 -13.86 -2.57
CA LYS A 463 18.06 -15.26 -2.32
C LYS A 463 16.89 -15.37 -1.34
N ALA A 464 16.90 -14.57 -0.27
CA ALA A 464 15.77 -14.53 0.65
C ALA A 464 14.48 -14.13 -0.07
N PHE A 465 14.50 -13.10 -0.91
CA PHE A 465 13.31 -12.72 -1.69
C PHE A 465 12.85 -13.80 -2.65
N TYR A 466 13.77 -14.38 -3.42
CA TYR A 466 13.45 -15.50 -4.31
C TYR A 466 12.74 -16.64 -3.56
N LEU A 467 13.28 -17.09 -2.43
CA LEU A 467 12.68 -18.14 -1.63
C LEU A 467 11.32 -17.74 -1.04
N ALA A 468 11.15 -16.48 -0.67
CA ALA A 468 9.85 -15.99 -0.19
C ALA A 468 8.79 -16.03 -1.29
N VAL A 469 9.15 -15.72 -2.53
CA VAL A 469 8.22 -15.73 -3.68
C VAL A 469 7.96 -17.15 -4.18
N ALA A 470 9.02 -17.86 -4.57
CA ALA A 470 8.95 -19.12 -5.29
C ALA A 470 8.92 -20.36 -4.37
N GLY A 471 9.42 -20.22 -3.15
CA GLY A 471 9.70 -21.35 -2.28
C GLY A 471 10.93 -22.14 -2.73
N GLY A 472 11.10 -23.33 -2.15
CA GLY A 472 12.19 -24.22 -2.50
C GLY A 472 13.09 -24.57 -1.30
N THR A 473 14.09 -25.41 -1.54
CA THR A 473 15.06 -25.81 -0.51
C THR A 473 16.39 -25.14 -0.75
N HIS A 474 16.88 -24.42 0.26
CA HIS A 474 18.21 -23.79 0.19
C HIS A 474 19.31 -24.86 0.23
N HIS A 475 20.26 -24.78 -0.70
CA HIS A 475 21.23 -25.85 -0.92
C HIS A 475 22.18 -26.06 0.27
N LEU A 476 22.63 -24.99 0.93
CA LEU A 476 23.57 -25.07 2.02
C LEU A 476 22.89 -25.39 3.37
N SER A 477 21.81 -24.73 3.71
CA SER A 477 21.12 -24.96 4.99
C SER A 477 20.19 -26.17 5.00
N GLY A 478 19.77 -26.64 3.83
CA GLY A 478 18.77 -27.70 3.69
C GLY A 478 17.34 -27.30 4.13
N VAL A 479 17.13 -26.02 4.44
CA VAL A 479 15.83 -25.51 4.88
C VAL A 479 14.91 -25.34 3.67
N THR A 480 13.70 -25.93 3.80
CA THR A 480 12.67 -25.80 2.77
C THR A 480 11.70 -24.67 3.12
N VAL A 481 11.47 -23.78 2.18
CA VAL A 481 10.57 -22.62 2.28
C VAL A 481 9.33 -22.89 1.45
N THR A 482 8.15 -22.58 1.98
CA THR A 482 6.91 -22.51 1.20
C THR A 482 6.73 -21.09 0.69
N GLY A 483 6.68 -20.90 -0.63
CA GLY A 483 6.52 -19.58 -1.25
C GLY A 483 5.16 -18.95 -0.97
N ILE A 484 5.12 -17.61 -0.98
CA ILE A 484 3.88 -16.81 -0.79
C ILE A 484 3.53 -15.98 -2.03
N GLY A 485 4.29 -16.14 -3.10
CA GLY A 485 4.09 -15.41 -4.35
C GLY A 485 4.62 -13.97 -4.35
N PRO A 486 4.71 -13.35 -5.54
CA PRO A 486 5.37 -12.06 -5.70
C PRO A 486 4.63 -10.90 -5.00
N THR A 487 3.30 -10.91 -5.02
CA THR A 487 2.50 -9.81 -4.46
C THR A 487 2.70 -9.65 -2.95
N ASP A 488 2.58 -10.73 -2.18
CA ASP A 488 2.68 -10.68 -0.73
C ASP A 488 4.12 -10.45 -0.28
N ALA A 489 5.09 -11.11 -0.94
CA ALA A 489 6.51 -10.90 -0.66
C ALA A 489 6.91 -9.44 -0.90
N THR A 490 6.57 -8.86 -2.05
CA THR A 490 6.87 -7.46 -2.38
C THR A 490 6.28 -6.47 -1.37
N ARG A 491 5.03 -6.67 -0.96
CA ARG A 491 4.38 -5.82 0.06
C ARG A 491 5.09 -5.89 1.41
N ILE A 492 5.57 -7.07 1.80
CA ILE A 492 6.32 -7.26 3.05
C ILE A 492 7.68 -6.53 2.97
N TRP A 493 8.44 -6.71 1.87
CA TRP A 493 9.73 -6.04 1.66
C TRP A 493 9.58 -4.52 1.68
N TYR A 494 8.63 -4.01 0.92
CA TYR A 494 8.34 -2.57 0.87
C TYR A 494 7.94 -2.01 2.23
N ARG A 495 7.02 -2.68 2.96
CA ARG A 495 6.60 -2.22 4.29
C ARG A 495 7.74 -2.28 5.29
N ALA A 496 8.59 -3.31 5.23
CA ALA A 496 9.78 -3.40 6.07
C ALA A 496 10.73 -2.22 5.82
N LEU A 497 11.00 -1.91 4.55
CA LEU A 497 11.85 -0.79 4.14
C LEU A 497 11.30 0.55 4.63
N THR A 498 9.99 0.80 4.43
CA THR A 498 9.41 2.12 4.64
C THR A 498 8.95 2.41 6.06
N VAL A 499 8.79 1.38 6.91
CA VAL A 499 8.21 1.52 8.26
C VAL A 499 9.16 1.08 9.37
N TYR A 500 9.96 0.04 9.14
CA TYR A 500 10.70 -0.62 10.22
C TYR A 500 12.21 -0.51 10.13
N MET A 501 12.76 -0.42 8.91
CA MET A 501 14.21 -0.28 8.74
C MET A 501 14.69 1.14 9.04
N THR A 502 15.92 1.23 9.48
CA THR A 502 16.66 2.47 9.76
C THR A 502 18.00 2.45 9.02
N SER A 503 18.72 3.56 9.01
CA SER A 503 19.97 3.70 8.28
C SER A 503 21.06 2.67 8.65
N SER A 504 21.01 2.10 9.84
CA SER A 504 21.98 1.11 10.33
C SER A 504 21.43 -0.32 10.36
N THR A 505 20.29 -0.58 9.75
CA THR A 505 19.70 -1.93 9.74
C THR A 505 20.63 -2.91 9.03
N ASN A 506 21.00 -3.99 9.72
CA ASN A 506 21.75 -5.13 9.21
C ASN A 506 20.80 -6.30 8.85
N PHE A 507 21.33 -7.44 8.39
CA PHE A 507 20.47 -8.58 7.99
C PHE A 507 19.59 -9.10 9.13
N ALA A 508 20.08 -9.15 10.37
CA ALA A 508 19.27 -9.56 11.52
C ALA A 508 18.13 -8.56 11.80
N GLY A 509 18.42 -7.26 11.68
CA GLY A 509 17.41 -6.19 11.74
C GLY A 509 16.40 -6.27 10.62
N ALA A 510 16.83 -6.56 9.39
CA ALA A 510 15.95 -6.73 8.22
C ALA A 510 14.98 -7.90 8.42
N ARG A 511 15.47 -9.05 8.92
CA ARG A 511 14.59 -10.17 9.32
C ARG A 511 13.51 -9.71 10.30
N THR A 512 13.89 -8.98 11.34
CA THR A 512 12.95 -8.47 12.34
C THR A 512 11.95 -7.50 11.71
N ALA A 513 12.41 -6.57 10.88
CA ALA A 513 11.57 -5.61 10.16
C ALA A 513 10.54 -6.32 9.25
N MET A 514 10.95 -7.37 8.54
CA MET A 514 10.06 -8.13 7.65
C MET A 514 9.07 -9.00 8.41
N LEU A 515 9.43 -9.55 9.58
CA LEU A 515 8.49 -10.26 10.45
C LEU A 515 7.42 -9.31 11.01
N ASN A 516 7.81 -8.09 11.40
CA ASN A 516 6.87 -7.06 11.83
C ASN A 516 5.95 -6.65 10.66
N ALA A 517 6.52 -6.44 9.47
CA ALA A 517 5.74 -6.12 8.27
C ALA A 517 4.74 -7.24 7.90
N ALA A 518 5.17 -8.51 7.97
CA ALA A 518 4.29 -9.66 7.75
C ALA A 518 3.19 -9.74 8.82
N THR A 519 3.51 -9.44 10.07
CA THR A 519 2.54 -9.37 11.17
C THR A 519 1.48 -8.30 10.91
N ASP A 520 1.89 -7.09 10.51
CA ASP A 520 0.97 -5.99 10.23
C ASP A 520 0.03 -6.28 9.07
N LEU A 521 0.56 -6.89 8.00
CA LEU A 521 -0.19 -7.11 6.77
C LEU A 521 -1.08 -8.37 6.83
N PHE A 522 -0.66 -9.40 7.56
CA PHE A 522 -1.26 -10.74 7.48
C PHE A 522 -1.49 -11.40 8.84
N GLY A 523 -0.93 -10.84 9.91
CA GLY A 523 -0.98 -11.41 11.26
C GLY A 523 0.17 -12.40 11.54
N SER A 524 0.58 -12.52 12.81
CA SER A 524 1.72 -13.34 13.24
C SER A 524 1.51 -14.85 13.11
N ALA A 525 0.28 -15.31 12.94
CA ALA A 525 -0.05 -16.73 12.69
C ALA A 525 -0.21 -17.05 11.20
N SER A 526 0.09 -16.13 10.30
CA SER A 526 -0.09 -16.31 8.86
C SER A 526 1.01 -17.17 8.23
N GLN A 527 0.69 -17.74 7.05
CA GLN A 527 1.70 -18.41 6.22
C GLN A 527 2.79 -17.43 5.82
N GLN A 528 2.45 -16.17 5.55
CA GLN A 528 3.39 -15.11 5.18
C GLN A 528 4.42 -14.89 6.29
N TYR A 529 4.00 -14.76 7.54
CA TYR A 529 4.92 -14.66 8.68
C TYR A 529 5.85 -15.88 8.77
N THR A 530 5.30 -17.08 8.67
CA THR A 530 6.06 -18.33 8.71
C THR A 530 7.05 -18.42 7.56
N THR A 531 6.64 -18.05 6.35
CA THR A 531 7.51 -18.01 5.18
C THR A 531 8.67 -17.06 5.40
N ILE A 532 8.43 -15.83 5.87
CA ILE A 532 9.49 -14.84 6.15
C ILE A 532 10.48 -15.36 7.20
N ALA A 533 9.97 -15.93 8.30
CA ALA A 533 10.83 -16.49 9.34
C ALA A 533 11.70 -17.64 8.83
N THR A 534 11.13 -18.52 8.00
CA THR A 534 11.82 -19.66 7.39
C THR A 534 12.81 -19.24 6.32
N THR A 535 12.44 -18.26 5.49
CA THR A 535 13.29 -17.71 4.42
C THR A 535 14.59 -17.11 4.97
N TRP A 536 14.49 -16.23 5.97
CA TRP A 536 15.67 -15.64 6.57
C TRP A 536 16.53 -16.66 7.30
N CYS A 537 15.92 -17.67 7.92
CA CYS A 537 16.66 -18.80 8.47
C CYS A 537 17.37 -19.60 7.37
N ALA A 538 16.70 -19.84 6.24
CA ALA A 538 17.27 -20.60 5.12
C ALA A 538 18.56 -19.96 4.60
N VAL A 539 18.62 -18.63 4.55
CA VAL A 539 19.83 -17.87 4.18
C VAL A 539 20.78 -17.61 5.38
N GLY A 540 20.60 -18.31 6.49
CA GLY A 540 21.51 -18.27 7.65
C GLY A 540 21.33 -17.07 8.59
N VAL A 541 20.21 -16.34 8.53
CA VAL A 541 19.94 -15.18 9.39
C VAL A 541 18.86 -15.52 10.42
N GLY A 542 19.30 -15.69 11.67
CA GLY A 542 18.44 -16.02 12.80
C GLY A 542 18.01 -17.49 12.85
N SER A 543 17.25 -17.84 13.88
CA SER A 543 16.77 -19.22 14.07
C SER A 543 15.62 -19.54 13.13
N CYS A 544 15.59 -20.76 12.63
CA CYS A 544 14.42 -21.30 11.96
C CYS A 544 13.23 -21.28 12.91
N PRO A 545 12.03 -20.94 12.47
CA PRO A 545 10.85 -21.38 13.18
C PRO A 545 11.01 -22.90 13.32
N ASN A 546 10.77 -23.43 14.52
CA ASN A 546 10.85 -24.87 14.73
C ASN A 546 10.20 -25.56 13.52
N PRO A 547 10.88 -26.48 12.84
CA PRO A 547 10.29 -27.12 11.69
C PRO A 547 8.92 -27.62 12.12
N ASN A 548 7.88 -26.98 11.54
CA ASN A 548 6.56 -27.55 11.64
C ASN A 548 6.75 -29.01 11.23
N PRO A 549 6.35 -29.99 12.01
CA PRO A 549 6.47 -31.37 11.59
C PRO A 549 5.84 -31.45 10.20
N THR A 550 6.56 -32.01 9.23
CA THR A 550 6.05 -32.46 7.93
C THR A 550 4.56 -32.70 8.05
N PRO A 551 3.68 -32.29 7.11
CA PRO A 551 2.29 -32.68 7.16
C PRO A 551 2.23 -34.20 7.13
N THR A 552 2.45 -34.76 8.28
CA THR A 552 2.01 -36.13 8.64
C THR A 552 0.49 -36.04 8.52
N PRO A 553 -0.17 -37.02 7.95
CA PRO A 553 -1.63 -37.04 7.84
C PRO A 553 -2.20 -36.59 9.16
N THR A 554 -3.01 -35.55 9.16
CA THR A 554 -3.62 -34.81 10.28
C THR A 554 -3.23 -35.41 11.62
N PRO A 555 -2.27 -34.87 12.39
CA PRO A 555 -1.96 -35.45 13.69
C PRO A 555 -3.21 -35.30 14.54
N THR A 556 -3.71 -36.39 15.01
CA THR A 556 -4.49 -36.41 16.24
C THR A 556 -3.86 -35.40 17.19
N PRO A 557 -4.58 -34.36 17.68
CA PRO A 557 -4.00 -33.32 18.52
C PRO A 557 -3.27 -33.99 19.68
N THR A 558 -2.02 -33.62 19.82
CA THR A 558 -1.22 -34.06 20.98
C THR A 558 -1.96 -33.58 22.23
N PRO A 559 -2.26 -34.43 23.21
CA PRO A 559 -2.90 -34.00 24.43
C PRO A 559 -2.05 -32.91 25.08
N GLY A 560 -2.54 -31.62 25.09
CA GLY A 560 -1.90 -30.51 25.77
C GLY A 560 -1.76 -29.18 24.99
N SER A 561 -2.11 -29.09 23.72
CA SER A 561 -2.09 -27.77 23.02
C SER A 561 -3.33 -26.95 23.36
N ASN A 562 -3.15 -25.68 23.70
CA ASN A 562 -4.26 -24.77 23.96
C ASN A 562 -5.10 -24.52 22.69
N LEU A 563 -6.39 -24.85 22.73
CA LEU A 563 -7.34 -24.61 21.64
C LEU A 563 -7.84 -23.16 21.59
N LEU A 564 -7.69 -22.40 22.70
CA LEU A 564 -8.00 -20.97 22.75
C LEU A 564 -6.78 -20.16 22.30
N VAL A 565 -7.00 -19.26 21.37
CA VAL A 565 -5.96 -18.34 20.87
C VAL A 565 -5.88 -17.14 21.81
N ASN A 566 -4.67 -16.71 22.13
CA ASN A 566 -4.41 -15.57 23.00
C ASN A 566 -5.19 -15.63 24.33
N GLY A 567 -5.12 -16.75 25.02
CA GLY A 567 -5.77 -16.90 26.31
C GLY A 567 -5.13 -16.08 27.46
N GLY A 568 -3.88 -15.64 27.29
CA GLY A 568 -3.17 -14.70 28.16
C GLY A 568 -3.44 -13.23 27.82
N PHE A 569 -4.24 -12.93 26.80
CA PHE A 569 -4.64 -11.57 26.39
C PHE A 569 -3.48 -10.61 26.11
N GLU A 570 -2.35 -11.12 25.65
CA GLU A 570 -1.13 -10.32 25.43
C GLU A 570 -1.22 -9.45 24.17
N GLY A 571 -0.82 -8.17 24.30
CA GLY A 571 -0.79 -7.18 23.23
C GLY A 571 -2.16 -6.71 22.73
N SER A 572 -3.18 -7.59 22.74
CA SER A 572 -4.56 -7.29 22.34
C SER A 572 -5.55 -8.27 22.98
N ALA A 573 -6.84 -7.96 22.97
CA ALA A 573 -7.86 -8.95 23.34
C ALA A 573 -8.23 -9.89 22.18
N SER A 574 -7.81 -9.61 20.96
CA SER A 574 -8.15 -10.44 19.77
C SER A 574 -7.54 -11.84 19.88
N PRO A 575 -8.25 -12.91 19.49
CA PRO A 575 -9.57 -12.96 18.86
C PRO A 575 -10.77 -13.06 19.82
N TRP A 576 -10.60 -12.72 21.09
CA TRP A 576 -11.71 -12.66 22.03
C TRP A 576 -12.62 -11.45 21.70
N VAL A 577 -13.91 -11.68 21.63
CA VAL A 577 -14.92 -10.68 21.35
C VAL A 577 -15.52 -10.21 22.67
N GLY A 578 -15.25 -8.97 23.03
CA GLY A 578 -15.79 -8.34 24.23
C GLY A 578 -16.96 -7.39 23.95
N SER A 579 -17.93 -7.31 24.85
CA SER A 579 -19.06 -6.38 24.74
C SER A 579 -19.73 -6.09 26.08
N GLY A 580 -20.55 -5.03 26.11
CA GLY A 580 -21.31 -4.58 27.29
C GLY A 580 -20.57 -3.51 28.11
N THR A 581 -21.35 -2.80 28.96
CA THR A 581 -20.84 -1.70 29.79
C THR A 581 -19.90 -2.13 30.92
N GLY A 582 -19.84 -3.44 31.19
CA GLY A 582 -18.98 -4.04 32.21
C GLY A 582 -17.83 -4.87 31.62
N TYR A 583 -17.47 -4.73 30.35
CA TYR A 583 -16.32 -5.38 29.73
C TYR A 583 -15.17 -4.39 29.54
N PHE A 584 -13.96 -4.82 29.92
CA PHE A 584 -12.72 -4.06 29.76
C PHE A 584 -11.55 -4.99 29.42
N TYR A 585 -10.58 -4.44 28.72
CA TYR A 585 -9.31 -5.06 28.39
C TYR A 585 -8.17 -4.10 28.72
N THR A 586 -7.03 -4.65 29.11
CA THR A 586 -5.78 -3.89 29.26
C THR A 586 -4.60 -4.71 28.71
N ALA A 587 -3.73 -4.07 27.92
CA ALA A 587 -2.49 -4.65 27.44
C ALA A 587 -1.32 -4.48 28.43
N ASN A 588 -1.42 -3.52 29.37
CA ASN A 588 -0.42 -3.20 30.38
C ASN A 588 -1.13 -2.96 31.72
N GLY A 589 -1.61 -4.03 32.33
CA GLY A 589 -2.36 -3.97 33.57
C GLY A 589 -1.44 -4.02 34.78
N ASN A 590 -1.91 -3.45 35.93
CA ASN A 590 -1.16 -3.49 37.17
C ASN A 590 -1.23 -4.85 37.89
N TYR A 591 -2.12 -5.74 37.49
CA TYR A 591 -2.39 -7.00 38.18
C TYR A 591 -2.58 -8.16 37.20
N PRO A 592 -1.65 -8.46 36.24
CA PRO A 592 -1.72 -9.63 35.39
C PRO A 592 -1.40 -10.89 36.23
N HIS A 593 -1.88 -12.07 35.77
CA HIS A 593 -1.40 -13.35 36.26
C HIS A 593 -0.10 -13.76 35.50
N GLY A 594 -0.16 -13.74 34.18
CA GLY A 594 0.98 -13.92 33.27
C GLY A 594 1.17 -12.70 32.37
N GLY A 595 2.37 -12.48 31.85
CA GLY A 595 2.64 -11.39 30.92
C GLY A 595 2.25 -10.00 31.43
N THR A 596 1.50 -9.24 30.62
CA THR A 596 1.09 -7.85 30.92
C THR A 596 -0.40 -7.59 30.65
N GLY A 597 -1.07 -8.45 29.88
CA GLY A 597 -2.45 -8.29 29.43
C GLY A 597 -3.44 -9.08 30.28
N TYR A 598 -4.68 -8.66 30.38
CA TYR A 598 -5.81 -9.44 30.87
C TYR A 598 -7.14 -8.77 30.51
N ILE A 599 -8.23 -9.55 30.55
CA ILE A 599 -9.59 -8.99 30.55
C ILE A 599 -10.13 -8.87 31.94
N TYR A 600 -11.03 -7.89 32.15
CA TYR A 600 -11.74 -7.76 33.40
C TYR A 600 -13.18 -7.32 33.18
N LEU A 601 -14.06 -7.88 33.99
CA LEU A 601 -15.50 -7.72 33.89
C LEU A 601 -16.06 -7.15 35.17
N GLY A 602 -17.21 -6.44 35.11
CA GLY A 602 -17.81 -5.75 36.25
C GLY A 602 -17.25 -4.34 36.40
N VAL A 603 -16.49 -4.06 37.45
CA VAL A 603 -15.83 -2.77 37.80
C VAL A 603 -16.79 -1.71 38.30
N ASN A 604 -17.93 -1.53 37.68
CA ASN A 604 -18.97 -0.56 38.05
C ASN A 604 -20.24 -1.26 38.53
N ASN A 605 -21.11 -0.51 39.21
CA ASN A 605 -22.42 -1.00 39.62
C ASN A 605 -23.41 -0.98 38.46
N SER A 606 -24.41 -1.87 38.49
CA SER A 606 -25.47 -1.97 37.49
C SER A 606 -24.98 -2.16 36.05
N VAL A 607 -23.89 -2.93 35.86
CA VAL A 607 -23.33 -3.19 34.54
C VAL A 607 -23.42 -4.69 34.14
N SER A 608 -23.41 -4.94 32.87
CA SER A 608 -23.25 -6.28 32.30
C SER A 608 -22.16 -6.22 31.25
N GLY A 609 -21.23 -7.21 31.28
CA GLY A 609 -20.13 -7.32 30.33
C GLY A 609 -19.85 -8.77 30.02
N GLN A 610 -19.35 -9.03 28.83
CA GLN A 610 -18.97 -10.38 28.41
C GLN A 610 -17.75 -10.37 27.49
N ALA A 611 -17.04 -11.50 27.49
CA ALA A 611 -16.00 -11.81 26.53
C ALA A 611 -16.16 -13.26 26.09
N TYR A 612 -16.01 -13.55 24.79
CA TYR A 612 -16.06 -14.93 24.29
C TYR A 612 -15.08 -15.16 23.15
N GLN A 613 -14.72 -16.44 22.96
CA GLN A 613 -14.02 -16.91 21.78
C GLN A 613 -14.76 -18.13 21.21
N SER A 614 -14.93 -18.16 19.88
CA SER A 614 -15.45 -19.33 19.17
C SER A 614 -14.33 -20.32 18.94
N VAL A 615 -14.55 -21.59 19.30
CA VAL A 615 -13.54 -22.64 19.22
C VAL A 615 -14.19 -23.95 18.79
N THR A 616 -13.52 -24.71 17.91
CA THR A 616 -13.90 -26.10 17.61
C THR A 616 -13.14 -27.02 18.57
N ILE A 617 -13.87 -27.77 19.38
CA ILE A 617 -13.28 -28.74 20.33
C ILE A 617 -13.14 -30.06 19.61
N PRO A 618 -11.93 -30.52 19.26
CA PRO A 618 -11.75 -31.80 18.59
C PRO A 618 -12.31 -32.98 19.43
N SER A 619 -12.78 -34.04 18.79
CA SER A 619 -13.23 -35.26 19.49
C SER A 619 -12.13 -35.88 20.36
N THR A 620 -10.89 -35.65 20.01
CA THR A 620 -9.68 -36.14 20.69
C THR A 620 -9.19 -35.21 21.82
N ALA A 621 -9.74 -34.00 21.97
CA ALA A 621 -9.38 -33.09 23.04
C ALA A 621 -9.64 -33.70 24.42
N THR A 622 -8.95 -33.26 25.47
CA THR A 622 -9.26 -33.66 26.85
C THR A 622 -10.63 -33.15 27.27
N GLY A 623 -11.01 -31.98 26.74
CA GLY A 623 -12.24 -31.25 27.10
C GLY A 623 -12.14 -30.58 28.45
N THR A 624 -10.97 -30.04 28.77
CA THR A 624 -10.72 -29.33 30.03
C THR A 624 -10.42 -27.84 29.72
N LEU A 625 -11.24 -26.95 30.25
CA LEU A 625 -11.05 -25.51 30.23
C LEU A 625 -10.40 -25.07 31.55
N THR A 626 -9.23 -24.45 31.49
CA THR A 626 -8.60 -23.83 32.65
C THR A 626 -8.44 -22.32 32.43
N PHE A 627 -8.47 -21.52 33.48
CA PHE A 627 -8.17 -20.08 33.46
C PHE A 627 -7.83 -19.61 34.86
N TRP A 628 -7.13 -18.47 34.96
CA TRP A 628 -6.85 -17.85 36.21
C TRP A 628 -7.83 -16.71 36.47
N LEU A 629 -8.42 -16.72 37.70
CA LEU A 629 -9.45 -15.78 38.13
C LEU A 629 -8.99 -15.04 39.37
N ASN A 630 -8.98 -13.72 39.33
CA ASN A 630 -8.90 -12.82 40.50
C ASN A 630 -10.22 -12.05 40.66
N VAL A 631 -10.80 -12.10 41.84
CA VAL A 631 -12.01 -11.35 42.15
C VAL A 631 -11.68 -10.35 43.22
N THR A 632 -11.86 -9.05 42.93
CA THR A 632 -11.82 -8.00 43.97
C THR A 632 -13.19 -7.42 44.14
N SER A 633 -13.62 -7.22 45.38
CA SER A 633 -14.99 -6.72 45.71
C SER A 633 -15.00 -5.81 46.92
N SER A 634 -15.78 -4.76 46.83
CA SER A 634 -16.12 -3.89 47.98
C SER A 634 -17.25 -4.43 48.82
N GLU A 635 -17.91 -5.51 48.40
CA GLU A 635 -18.96 -6.17 49.14
C GLU A 635 -18.46 -6.68 50.51
N THR A 636 -19.25 -6.47 51.56
CA THR A 636 -18.91 -6.90 52.91
C THR A 636 -19.57 -8.22 53.31
N THR A 637 -20.60 -8.64 52.58
CA THR A 637 -21.32 -9.90 52.85
C THR A 637 -20.43 -11.12 52.69
N THR A 638 -20.66 -12.15 53.47
CA THR A 638 -20.02 -13.46 53.38
C THR A 638 -20.96 -14.57 52.90
N THR A 639 -22.22 -14.24 52.63
CA THR A 639 -23.26 -15.25 52.33
C THR A 639 -24.07 -14.93 51.09
N THR A 640 -24.19 -13.65 50.69
CA THR A 640 -25.05 -13.26 49.54
C THR A 640 -24.24 -12.94 48.32
N GLN A 641 -24.60 -13.56 47.19
CA GLN A 641 -24.01 -13.35 45.88
C GLN A 641 -24.73 -12.22 45.14
N TYR A 642 -24.25 -10.99 45.25
CA TYR A 642 -24.81 -9.82 44.58
C TYR A 642 -24.28 -9.73 43.14
N ASP A 643 -22.96 -9.74 42.98
CA ASP A 643 -22.27 -9.66 41.69
C ASP A 643 -21.83 -11.05 41.25
N LYS A 644 -22.00 -11.38 39.97
CA LYS A 644 -21.76 -12.73 39.45
C LYS A 644 -20.96 -12.72 38.16
N LEU A 645 -20.03 -13.67 38.03
CA LEU A 645 -19.36 -14.07 36.81
C LEU A 645 -19.84 -15.49 36.44
N PHE A 646 -20.38 -15.62 35.24
CA PHE A 646 -20.79 -16.89 34.64
C PHE A 646 -19.74 -17.33 33.63
N VAL A 647 -19.32 -18.58 33.68
CA VAL A 647 -18.52 -19.25 32.64
C VAL A 647 -19.46 -20.14 31.88
N GLU A 648 -19.64 -19.85 30.60
CA GLU A 648 -20.73 -20.41 29.80
C GLU A 648 -20.17 -21.06 28.52
N VAL A 649 -20.86 -22.13 28.05
CA VAL A 649 -20.73 -22.65 26.69
C VAL A 649 -21.99 -22.26 25.93
N ARG A 650 -21.79 -21.67 24.76
CA ARG A 650 -22.86 -21.23 23.88
C ARG A 650 -22.64 -21.78 22.46
N ASN A 651 -23.69 -21.91 21.66
CA ASN A 651 -23.56 -22.30 20.27
C ASN A 651 -23.01 -21.12 19.42
N SER A 652 -22.78 -21.34 18.13
CA SER A 652 -22.28 -20.34 17.21
C SER A 652 -23.18 -19.11 17.04
N SER A 653 -24.49 -19.24 17.27
CA SER A 653 -25.45 -18.12 17.28
C SER A 653 -25.49 -17.37 18.61
N GLY A 654 -24.81 -17.86 19.66
CA GLY A 654 -24.79 -17.25 20.98
C GLY A 654 -25.88 -17.74 21.95
N THR A 655 -26.64 -18.78 21.60
CA THR A 655 -27.61 -19.40 22.51
C THR A 655 -26.88 -20.18 23.61
N LEU A 656 -27.29 -20.00 24.86
CA LEU A 656 -26.71 -20.70 26.01
C LEU A 656 -26.94 -22.19 25.89
N LEU A 657 -25.88 -22.97 25.96
CA LEU A 657 -25.91 -24.43 26.02
C LEU A 657 -25.75 -24.93 27.47
N SER A 658 -24.80 -24.34 28.20
CA SER A 658 -24.54 -24.67 29.60
C SER A 658 -23.83 -23.53 30.33
N THR A 659 -24.13 -23.36 31.61
CA THR A 659 -23.30 -22.61 32.57
C THR A 659 -22.41 -23.59 33.31
N LEU A 660 -21.11 -23.54 33.05
CA LEU A 660 -20.11 -24.45 33.62
C LEU A 660 -19.83 -24.11 35.09
N ALA A 661 -19.80 -22.83 35.42
CA ALA A 661 -19.53 -22.33 36.75
C ALA A 661 -20.11 -20.93 36.97
N THR A 662 -20.39 -20.57 38.23
CA THR A 662 -20.70 -19.21 38.65
C THR A 662 -19.78 -18.84 39.80
N TYR A 663 -19.09 -17.71 39.65
CA TYR A 663 -18.32 -17.06 40.71
C TYR A 663 -19.00 -15.76 41.12
N SER A 664 -18.64 -15.21 42.28
CA SER A 664 -19.30 -14.01 42.78
C SER A 664 -18.37 -13.17 43.66
N ASN A 665 -18.89 -12.06 44.18
CA ASN A 665 -18.25 -11.27 45.22
C ASN A 665 -17.76 -12.11 46.43
N LEU A 666 -18.36 -13.27 46.69
CA LEU A 666 -17.92 -14.20 47.75
C LEU A 666 -16.58 -14.89 47.46
N ASN A 667 -16.10 -14.88 46.24
CA ASN A 667 -14.79 -15.43 45.83
C ASN A 667 -13.67 -14.38 45.89
N LYS A 668 -13.88 -13.26 46.59
CA LYS A 668 -12.94 -12.16 46.63
C LYS A 668 -11.61 -12.51 47.28
N ALA A 669 -10.56 -11.94 46.68
CA ALA A 669 -9.18 -11.99 47.15
C ALA A 669 -8.53 -10.60 46.94
N SER A 670 -7.31 -10.42 47.42
CA SER A 670 -6.54 -9.20 47.17
C SER A 670 -6.26 -9.09 45.66
N ALA A 671 -6.10 -7.85 45.18
CA ALA A 671 -5.76 -7.59 43.78
C ALA A 671 -4.43 -8.32 43.40
N GLY A 672 -4.41 -8.98 42.26
CA GLY A 672 -3.27 -9.78 41.81
C GLY A 672 -3.15 -11.20 42.41
N VAL A 673 -4.03 -11.55 43.37
CA VAL A 673 -4.06 -12.92 43.90
C VAL A 673 -5.08 -13.75 43.13
N TYR A 674 -4.54 -14.53 42.20
CA TYR A 674 -5.31 -15.37 41.30
C TYR A 674 -5.51 -16.78 41.84
N THR A 675 -6.61 -17.40 41.44
CA THR A 675 -6.88 -18.83 41.68
C THR A 675 -7.16 -19.49 40.34
N GLN A 676 -6.44 -20.57 40.04
CA GLN A 676 -6.73 -21.36 38.85
C GLN A 676 -8.08 -22.05 38.96
N ARG A 677 -8.86 -22.02 37.89
CA ARG A 677 -10.13 -22.70 37.74
C ARG A 677 -10.01 -23.75 36.65
N SER A 678 -10.64 -24.90 36.86
CA SER A 678 -10.64 -26.01 35.89
C SER A 678 -12.08 -26.51 35.74
N LEU A 679 -12.57 -26.55 34.50
CA LEU A 679 -13.97 -26.88 34.19
C LEU A 679 -14.01 -27.93 33.05
N ASN A 680 -14.99 -28.82 33.12
CA ASN A 680 -15.17 -29.87 32.13
C ASN A 680 -16.09 -29.40 31.00
N VAL A 681 -15.58 -29.46 29.76
CA VAL A 681 -16.30 -29.19 28.51
C VAL A 681 -16.33 -30.39 27.57
N SER A 682 -16.06 -31.59 28.06
CA SER A 682 -15.96 -32.80 27.23
C SER A 682 -17.27 -33.17 26.51
N ALA A 683 -18.43 -32.71 27.03
CA ALA A 683 -19.73 -32.85 26.37
C ALA A 683 -19.83 -32.14 25.01
N TYR A 684 -18.90 -31.24 24.70
CA TYR A 684 -18.90 -30.44 23.48
C TYR A 684 -17.79 -30.83 22.49
N LYS A 685 -17.16 -31.98 22.72
CA LYS A 685 -16.19 -32.54 21.76
C LYS A 685 -16.84 -32.81 20.41
N GLY A 686 -16.12 -32.50 19.33
CA GLY A 686 -16.61 -32.58 17.96
C GLY A 686 -17.50 -31.41 17.54
N GLN A 687 -17.69 -30.40 18.39
CA GLN A 687 -18.57 -29.25 18.14
C GLN A 687 -17.80 -27.92 18.08
N THR A 688 -18.33 -26.98 17.33
CA THR A 688 -17.89 -25.58 17.38
C THR A 688 -18.80 -24.81 18.34
N VAL A 689 -18.21 -24.28 19.41
CA VAL A 689 -18.91 -23.60 20.49
C VAL A 689 -18.22 -22.25 20.80
N ARG A 690 -18.92 -21.38 21.54
CA ARG A 690 -18.32 -20.21 22.19
C ARG A 690 -18.02 -20.55 23.64
N ILE A 691 -16.78 -20.34 24.07
CA ILE A 691 -16.42 -20.25 25.49
C ILE A 691 -16.58 -18.80 25.88
N GLN A 692 -17.44 -18.54 26.86
CA GLN A 692 -17.84 -17.18 27.23
C GLN A 692 -17.71 -16.93 28.73
N PHE A 693 -17.11 -15.80 29.08
CA PHE A 693 -17.15 -15.19 30.40
C PHE A 693 -18.15 -14.04 30.39
N ARG A 694 -19.13 -14.02 31.30
CA ARG A 694 -20.14 -12.97 31.39
C ARG A 694 -20.34 -12.56 32.82
N ALA A 695 -20.22 -11.27 33.14
CA ALA A 695 -20.47 -10.74 34.45
C ALA A 695 -21.71 -9.82 34.49
N THR A 696 -22.38 -9.81 35.66
CA THR A 696 -23.43 -8.87 35.99
C THR A 696 -23.18 -8.35 37.40
N THR A 697 -23.35 -7.05 37.62
CA THR A 697 -23.24 -6.42 38.94
C THR A 697 -24.55 -5.80 39.33
N ASP A 698 -24.81 -5.71 40.65
CA ASP A 698 -25.97 -5.03 41.22
C ASP A 698 -25.76 -3.51 41.31
N SER A 699 -26.62 -2.82 42.02
CA SER A 699 -26.61 -1.36 42.09
C SER A 699 -25.65 -0.76 43.13
N SER A 700 -24.90 -1.58 43.87
CA SER A 700 -24.03 -1.13 44.95
C SER A 700 -22.75 -1.94 45.06
N LEU A 701 -21.71 -1.37 45.69
CA LEU A 701 -20.46 -2.04 46.10
C LEU A 701 -19.75 -2.89 45.02
N ARG A 702 -18.90 -2.24 44.27
CA ARG A 702 -18.20 -2.73 43.07
C ARG A 702 -17.50 -4.08 43.23
N THR A 703 -17.66 -4.97 42.25
CA THR A 703 -16.88 -6.17 42.09
C THR A 703 -16.19 -6.19 40.71
N THR A 704 -14.91 -6.60 40.67
CA THR A 704 -14.14 -6.76 39.47
C THR A 704 -13.68 -8.23 39.34
N PHE A 705 -13.99 -8.85 38.24
CA PHE A 705 -13.54 -10.20 37.86
C PHE A 705 -12.43 -10.09 36.78
N ARG A 706 -11.17 -10.40 37.14
CA ARG A 706 -10.05 -10.46 36.21
C ARG A 706 -9.83 -11.88 35.76
N ILE A 707 -9.75 -12.08 34.46
CA ILE A 707 -9.53 -13.38 33.82
C ILE A 707 -8.25 -13.29 33.00
N ASP A 708 -7.39 -14.28 33.18
CA ASP A 708 -6.10 -14.38 32.52
C ASP A 708 -5.74 -15.85 32.27
N ASP A 709 -4.77 -16.09 31.35
CA ASP A 709 -4.21 -17.38 31.02
C ASP A 709 -5.26 -18.49 30.80
N ALA A 710 -6.25 -18.22 29.96
CA ALA A 710 -7.30 -19.17 29.60
C ALA A 710 -6.77 -20.23 28.62
N VAL A 711 -6.96 -21.50 28.96
CA VAL A 711 -6.48 -22.66 28.18
C VAL A 711 -7.59 -23.68 28.05
N LEU A 712 -7.76 -24.23 26.85
CA LEU A 712 -8.67 -25.35 26.57
C LEU A 712 -7.87 -26.49 25.91
N TYR A 713 -7.92 -27.66 26.49
CA TYR A 713 -7.19 -28.84 26.01
C TYR A 713 -8.12 -29.88 25.37
#